data_6b40963a694ed64dd752bfe8261efacd
#
_entry.id   6b40963a694ed64dd752bfe8261efacd
#
_cell.length_a   1.000
_cell.length_b   1.000
_cell.length_c   1.000
_cell.angle_alpha   90.00
_cell.angle_beta   90.00
_cell.angle_gamma   90.00
#
_symmetry.space_group_name_H-M   'P 1'
#
loop_
_entity.id
_entity.type
_entity.pdbx_description
1 polymer ?
#
loop_
_entity_poly.entity_id
_entity_poly.type
_entity_poly.pdbx_seq_one_letter_code
_entity_poly.pdbx_strand_id
1 'polypeptide(L)'
;MRTEQPQVIYLKDYQAPEYLIDETHLTFELFEDHTLVHAQLVMRRNPARGAGLPPLVLDGQQLELLRAALDDQELQAGDYQLAADSLTLQPKAEQFTLDTSVKIHPESNTALEGLYKSGKMFCTQCEAEGFRKITYYLDRPDVMSTFTTTVIAEQHRYPVLLSNGNPTGSGPAEDGRHWATWEDPFKKPAYLFALVAGDLWCVEDNFTRQSGRDVMLRIYVEPENLDKCDHAMVSLKKSMRWDEEVYGREYDLDIFMIVAVNDFNMGAMENKGLNIFNSSCVLARAETATDAAHQRVEGVVAHEYFHNWSGNRVTCRDWFQLSLKEGFTVFRDAEFSADMNSRTVKRIEDVAYLRTHQFAEDAGPMAHPVRPDSFIEISNFYTLTVYEKGAEVVRMVRTLLGNEGFRKGSDLYFERHDGQAVTTDDFIKAMEDANGVDFTQFKRWYSQAGTPRLEVSEAYDAAAQTYSLTFRQSCPQTPDKAEKLPFVIPVELGLLDAEGNDLPLRLAGEAAAGGTSRVLSVTEAEQTFTFEGVQAKPLPSLLRGFSAPVKLSFPYDRDQLMFLMQHDSDGFNRWEAGQQLSVQVLQELIGQHQRGEALKLDQRLITALGTVLGNASLDPAMVAEMLSLPGEAYLTEISQVADVDAIHAAREFARQQIAAQLFDALWARYQANREVSRSTAYVAEAKHFARRSLQNIALSYLMQSGKPQVLEATLEQFDQCDNMTERLTALAVLVNSPFEAERAKALEAFAEHFKDNPLVMDQWFSVQAASTLPGGLARVKALMQHPAFTLKNPNKVRALVGAFAGQNLVNFHAADGSGYRFLADLVIELNALNPQIASRQLAPLTRWRKYDAARQALMKGELERILASGELSSDVYEVVSKSLA
;
A
#
# COMPACT_ATOMS: atom_id res chain seq x y z
N MET A 1 29.02 -12.36 17.63
CA MET A 1 28.71 -13.41 16.64
C MET A 1 27.33 -13.96 16.97
N ARG A 2 26.32 -13.73 16.13
CA ARG A 2 25.10 -14.53 16.22
C ARG A 2 25.46 -15.94 15.77
N THR A 3 25.52 -16.86 16.72
CA THR A 3 25.79 -18.26 16.45
C THR A 3 24.54 -19.06 16.05
N GLU A 4 23.37 -18.43 16.09
CA GLU A 4 22.08 -19.06 15.76
C GLU A 4 21.40 -18.32 14.63
N GLN A 5 20.86 -19.06 13.65
CA GLN A 5 20.00 -18.50 12.59
C GLN A 5 18.72 -18.00 13.24
N PRO A 6 18.10 -16.91 12.71
CA PRO A 6 16.80 -16.44 13.19
C PRO A 6 15.75 -17.55 13.12
N GLN A 7 14.94 -17.66 14.19
CA GLN A 7 13.95 -18.74 14.27
C GLN A 7 12.67 -18.41 13.51
N VAL A 8 12.07 -19.42 12.90
CA VAL A 8 10.77 -19.32 12.25
C VAL A 8 9.67 -19.43 13.30
N ILE A 9 8.70 -18.53 13.23
CA ILE A 9 7.50 -18.53 14.07
C ILE A 9 6.34 -19.09 13.23
N TYR A 10 5.56 -20.01 13.83
CA TYR A 10 4.45 -20.69 13.14
C TYR A 10 3.11 -20.38 13.79
N LEU A 11 2.08 -20.17 12.96
CA LEU A 11 0.70 -19.99 13.41
C LEU A 11 0.18 -21.15 14.28
N LYS A 12 0.53 -22.37 13.88
CA LYS A 12 0.12 -23.60 14.62
C LYS A 12 0.61 -23.64 16.06
N ASP A 13 1.64 -22.88 16.39
CA ASP A 13 2.25 -22.83 17.73
C ASP A 13 1.67 -21.67 18.59
N TYR A 14 0.66 -20.96 18.08
CA TYR A 14 0.01 -19.91 18.85
C TYR A 14 -0.54 -20.47 20.17
N GLN A 15 -0.26 -19.73 21.24
CA GLN A 15 -0.85 -19.97 22.56
C GLN A 15 -1.29 -18.64 23.16
N ALA A 16 -2.43 -18.64 23.86
CA ALA A 16 -2.88 -17.47 24.60
C ALA A 16 -1.81 -17.04 25.62
N PRO A 17 -1.72 -15.75 25.94
CA PRO A 17 -0.72 -15.27 26.90
C PRO A 17 -0.93 -15.85 28.29
N GLU A 18 0.16 -16.13 29.02
CA GLU A 18 0.11 -16.63 30.39
C GLU A 18 -0.42 -15.59 31.37
N TYR A 19 -0.12 -14.33 31.11
CA TYR A 19 -0.53 -13.17 31.92
C TYR A 19 -1.18 -12.11 31.05
N LEU A 20 -2.01 -11.27 31.68
CA LEU A 20 -2.67 -10.13 31.03
C LEU A 20 -2.29 -8.84 31.76
N ILE A 21 -2.39 -7.73 31.07
CA ILE A 21 -2.18 -6.40 31.62
C ILE A 21 -3.51 -5.64 31.53
N ASP A 22 -4.08 -5.26 32.67
CA ASP A 22 -5.34 -4.51 32.69
C ASP A 22 -5.14 -3.02 32.61
N GLU A 23 -4.09 -2.49 33.26
CA GLU A 23 -3.77 -1.06 33.26
C GLU A 23 -2.28 -0.87 33.02
N THR A 24 -1.94 0.11 32.21
CA THR A 24 -0.56 0.54 31.90
C THR A 24 -0.44 2.01 32.21
N HIS A 25 0.44 2.34 33.18
CA HIS A 25 0.77 3.71 33.55
C HIS A 25 2.22 3.99 33.17
N LEU A 26 2.44 4.96 32.28
CA LEU A 26 3.75 5.32 31.76
C LEU A 26 4.11 6.75 32.13
N THR A 27 5.36 6.97 32.50
CA THR A 27 5.93 8.31 32.64
C THR A 27 7.23 8.37 31.87
N PHE A 28 7.31 9.31 30.92
CA PHE A 28 8.47 9.55 30.09
C PHE A 28 9.16 10.84 30.53
N GLU A 29 10.45 10.75 30.83
CA GLU A 29 11.30 11.91 31.03
C GLU A 29 12.23 12.03 29.82
N LEU A 30 11.96 13.01 28.94
CA LEU A 30 12.69 13.20 27.70
C LEU A 30 13.86 14.17 27.90
N PHE A 31 15.07 13.69 27.61
CA PHE A 31 16.29 14.47 27.63
C PHE A 31 16.98 14.38 26.26
N GLU A 32 17.95 15.26 25.99
CA GLU A 32 18.61 15.32 24.69
C GLU A 32 19.53 14.11 24.42
N ASP A 33 20.10 13.51 25.45
CA ASP A 33 21.06 12.41 25.36
C ASP A 33 20.53 11.07 25.86
N HIS A 34 19.31 11.03 26.39
CA HIS A 34 18.62 9.81 26.83
C HIS A 34 17.15 10.07 27.14
N THR A 35 16.39 9.02 27.34
CA THR A 35 15.02 9.06 27.86
C THR A 35 14.87 8.04 28.98
N LEU A 36 14.19 8.44 30.06
CA LEU A 36 13.80 7.54 31.14
C LEU A 36 12.33 7.16 30.96
N VAL A 37 12.04 5.88 31.05
CA VAL A 37 10.66 5.35 30.98
C VAL A 37 10.35 4.63 32.27
N HIS A 38 9.38 5.15 32.99
CA HIS A 38 8.84 4.53 34.20
C HIS A 38 7.49 3.89 33.86
N ALA A 39 7.36 2.58 34.07
CA ALA A 39 6.17 1.82 33.77
C ALA A 39 5.64 1.16 35.02
N GLN A 40 4.32 1.30 35.25
CA GLN A 40 3.59 0.54 36.24
C GLN A 40 2.51 -0.28 35.54
N LEU A 41 2.61 -1.61 35.62
CA LEU A 41 1.73 -2.55 34.97
C LEU A 41 0.87 -3.27 36.00
N VAL A 42 -0.46 -3.11 35.92
CA VAL A 42 -1.41 -3.86 36.75
C VAL A 42 -1.72 -5.16 36.01
N MET A 43 -1.25 -6.27 36.55
CA MET A 43 -1.20 -7.55 35.85
C MET A 43 -2.00 -8.62 36.58
N ARG A 44 -2.42 -9.62 35.84
CA ARG A 44 -3.08 -10.81 36.37
C ARG A 44 -2.75 -12.06 35.55
N ARG A 45 -2.87 -13.18 36.19
CA ARG A 45 -2.85 -14.50 35.53
C ARG A 45 -3.99 -14.59 34.53
N ASN A 46 -3.73 -15.11 33.35
CA ASN A 46 -4.79 -15.35 32.36
C ASN A 46 -5.59 -16.60 32.77
N PRO A 47 -6.89 -16.46 33.11
CA PRO A 47 -7.70 -17.61 33.54
C PRO A 47 -7.85 -18.68 32.46
N ALA A 48 -7.71 -18.33 31.17
CA ALA A 48 -7.78 -19.28 30.07
C ALA A 48 -6.57 -20.23 30.03
N ARG A 49 -5.49 -19.94 30.75
CA ARG A 49 -4.25 -20.72 30.78
C ARG A 49 -4.14 -21.68 31.98
N GLY A 50 -5.23 -21.82 32.77
CA GLY A 50 -5.26 -22.71 33.90
C GLY A 50 -4.63 -22.14 35.17
N ALA A 51 -4.54 -22.99 36.20
CA ALA A 51 -3.99 -22.63 37.49
C ALA A 51 -2.47 -22.63 37.51
N GLY A 52 -1.91 -21.98 38.53
CA GLY A 52 -0.46 -21.92 38.77
C GLY A 52 0.13 -20.57 38.36
N LEU A 53 1.38 -20.37 38.72
CA LEU A 53 2.13 -19.15 38.46
C LEU A 53 3.42 -19.48 37.66
N PRO A 54 3.33 -19.64 36.33
CA PRO A 54 4.53 -19.80 35.53
C PRO A 54 5.41 -18.56 35.56
N PRO A 55 6.69 -18.63 35.19
CA PRO A 55 7.50 -17.45 35.04
C PRO A 55 6.85 -16.43 34.10
N LEU A 56 6.96 -15.15 34.48
CA LEU A 56 6.53 -14.03 33.61
C LEU A 56 7.72 -13.69 32.70
N VAL A 57 7.52 -13.77 31.40
CA VAL A 57 8.54 -13.38 30.40
C VAL A 57 8.03 -12.15 29.66
N LEU A 58 8.71 -11.03 29.83
CA LEU A 58 8.41 -9.76 29.17
C LEU A 58 9.36 -9.55 28.01
N ASP A 59 8.84 -9.03 26.89
CA ASP A 59 9.63 -8.61 25.74
C ASP A 59 10.35 -7.30 26.04
N GLY A 60 11.61 -7.17 25.59
CA GLY A 60 12.36 -5.94 25.72
C GLY A 60 13.65 -5.99 24.91
N GLN A 61 13.93 -4.94 24.14
CA GLN A 61 15.09 -4.86 23.27
C GLN A 61 15.79 -3.50 23.43
N GLN A 62 17.12 -3.52 23.56
CA GLN A 62 17.93 -2.31 23.65
C GLN A 62 17.53 -1.44 24.85
N LEU A 63 17.19 -2.05 25.96
CA LEU A 63 16.78 -1.40 27.20
C LEU A 63 17.86 -1.55 28.27
N GLU A 64 18.13 -0.47 29.00
CA GLU A 64 18.94 -0.52 30.20
C GLU A 64 17.99 -0.51 31.41
N LEU A 65 17.87 -1.65 32.12
CA LEU A 65 17.03 -1.73 33.29
C LEU A 65 17.70 -1.03 34.48
N LEU A 66 17.04 -0.01 35.02
CA LEU A 66 17.53 0.76 36.18
C LEU A 66 16.91 0.28 37.48
N ARG A 67 15.63 -0.13 37.43
CA ARG A 67 14.87 -0.54 38.62
C ARG A 67 13.74 -1.49 38.20
N ALA A 68 13.49 -2.48 39.06
CA ALA A 68 12.29 -3.32 38.97
C ALA A 68 11.74 -3.58 40.40
N ALA A 69 10.41 -3.54 40.52
CA ALA A 69 9.74 -3.82 41.79
C ALA A 69 8.43 -4.61 41.53
N LEU A 70 8.11 -5.52 42.44
CA LEU A 70 6.91 -6.31 42.40
C LEU A 70 6.07 -6.03 43.64
N ASP A 71 4.85 -5.50 43.50
CA ASP A 71 3.99 -5.04 44.60
C ASP A 71 4.74 -4.14 45.60
N ASP A 72 5.40 -3.10 45.10
CA ASP A 72 6.24 -2.14 45.84
C ASP A 72 7.49 -2.73 46.50
N GLN A 73 7.80 -4.00 46.28
CA GLN A 73 9.04 -4.62 46.76
C GLN A 73 10.13 -4.64 45.69
N GLU A 74 11.21 -3.95 45.93
CA GLU A 74 12.31 -3.89 44.97
C GLU A 74 12.93 -5.26 44.72
N LEU A 75 13.17 -5.57 43.45
CA LEU A 75 13.83 -6.78 43.01
C LEU A 75 15.34 -6.52 42.91
N GLN A 76 16.14 -7.50 43.38
CA GLN A 76 17.59 -7.49 43.25
C GLN A 76 18.01 -8.30 42.02
N ALA A 77 19.26 -8.18 41.61
CA ALA A 77 19.78 -8.83 40.41
C ALA A 77 19.57 -10.37 40.38
N GLY A 78 19.41 -11.02 41.54
CA GLY A 78 19.12 -12.45 41.63
C GLY A 78 17.63 -12.83 41.49
N ASP A 79 16.74 -11.84 41.56
CA ASP A 79 15.30 -12.08 41.55
C ASP A 79 14.71 -12.13 40.13
N TYR A 80 15.49 -11.79 39.13
CA TYR A 80 15.07 -11.79 37.73
C TYR A 80 16.23 -12.19 36.81
N GLN A 81 15.90 -12.52 35.55
CA GLN A 81 16.87 -12.82 34.51
C GLN A 81 16.70 -11.85 33.35
N LEU A 82 17.80 -11.25 32.90
CA LEU A 82 17.86 -10.41 31.73
C LEU A 82 18.48 -11.19 30.56
N ALA A 83 17.82 -11.19 29.45
CA ALA A 83 18.37 -11.61 28.16
C ALA A 83 18.38 -10.42 27.19
N ALA A 84 18.97 -10.60 26.01
CA ALA A 84 19.03 -9.54 25.00
C ALA A 84 17.65 -9.05 24.55
N ASP A 85 16.63 -9.89 24.66
CA ASP A 85 15.28 -9.67 24.16
C ASP A 85 14.18 -9.88 25.20
N SER A 86 14.53 -10.12 26.49
CA SER A 86 13.52 -10.43 27.50
C SER A 86 13.96 -10.12 28.93
N LEU A 87 12.97 -9.90 29.79
CA LEU A 87 13.08 -9.88 31.24
C LEU A 87 12.17 -10.98 31.79
N THR A 88 12.74 -11.92 32.58
CA THR A 88 12.00 -13.02 33.19
C THR A 88 12.01 -12.88 34.69
N LEU A 89 10.84 -12.97 35.32
CA LEU A 89 10.71 -12.94 36.76
C LEU A 89 9.56 -13.87 37.23
N GLN A 90 9.56 -14.21 38.52
CA GLN A 90 8.58 -15.09 39.13
C GLN A 90 7.52 -14.30 39.91
N PRO A 91 6.26 -14.20 39.40
CA PRO A 91 5.17 -13.63 40.18
C PRO A 91 4.89 -14.42 41.45
N LYS A 92 4.42 -13.75 42.49
CA LYS A 92 4.09 -14.36 43.79
C LYS A 92 2.59 -14.53 44.04
N ALA A 93 1.78 -13.90 43.19
CA ALA A 93 0.31 -13.96 43.27
C ALA A 93 -0.30 -13.91 41.86
N GLU A 94 -1.58 -14.28 41.75
CA GLU A 94 -2.32 -14.23 40.49
C GLU A 94 -2.62 -12.80 40.02
N GLN A 95 -2.65 -11.84 40.95
CA GLN A 95 -2.78 -10.41 40.67
C GLN A 95 -1.60 -9.68 41.32
N PHE A 96 -0.98 -8.82 40.58
CA PHE A 96 0.20 -8.09 41.04
C PHE A 96 0.43 -6.82 40.20
N THR A 97 1.25 -5.93 40.74
CA THR A 97 1.72 -4.74 40.06
C THR A 97 3.22 -4.84 39.82
N LEU A 98 3.65 -4.63 38.62
CA LEU A 98 5.07 -4.58 38.25
C LEU A 98 5.47 -3.16 37.90
N ASP A 99 6.47 -2.64 38.59
CA ASP A 99 7.09 -1.35 38.30
C ASP A 99 8.46 -1.56 37.70
N THR A 100 8.74 -0.91 36.57
CA THR A 100 10.07 -0.89 35.95
C THR A 100 10.49 0.53 35.60
N SER A 101 11.78 0.79 35.65
CA SER A 101 12.38 1.99 35.10
C SER A 101 13.51 1.61 34.17
N VAL A 102 13.46 2.11 32.95
CA VAL A 102 14.46 1.83 31.93
C VAL A 102 15.01 3.11 31.34
N LYS A 103 16.22 3.03 30.78
CA LYS A 103 16.85 4.10 30.02
C LYS A 103 17.00 3.67 28.58
N ILE A 104 16.62 4.56 27.68
CA ILE A 104 16.72 4.34 26.23
C ILE A 104 17.36 5.55 25.55
N HIS A 105 17.74 5.40 24.26
CA HIS A 105 18.45 6.42 23.49
C HIS A 105 17.75 6.73 22.17
N PRO A 106 16.61 7.49 22.20
CA PRO A 106 15.92 7.88 20.98
C PRO A 106 16.77 8.70 20.00
N GLU A 107 17.69 9.49 20.51
CA GLU A 107 18.60 10.37 19.77
C GLU A 107 19.54 9.61 18.82
N SER A 108 19.80 8.34 19.07
CA SER A 108 20.66 7.49 18.24
C SER A 108 19.89 6.41 17.47
N ASN A 109 18.56 6.41 17.53
CA ASN A 109 17.70 5.42 16.89
C ASN A 109 17.53 5.74 15.40
N THR A 110 18.23 5.01 14.52
CA THR A 110 18.15 5.15 13.08
C THR A 110 17.19 4.13 12.44
N ALA A 111 16.79 3.09 13.18
CA ALA A 111 15.85 2.09 12.69
C ALA A 111 14.42 2.63 12.59
N LEU A 112 14.12 3.73 13.28
CA LEU A 112 12.81 4.38 13.30
C LEU A 112 11.71 3.44 13.81
N GLU A 113 12.05 2.63 14.80
CA GLU A 113 11.17 1.73 15.54
C GLU A 113 11.24 2.05 17.03
N GLY A 114 10.08 2.01 17.71
CA GLY A 114 9.99 2.47 19.09
C GLY A 114 9.97 4.00 19.18
N LEU A 115 10.64 4.56 20.18
CA LEU A 115 10.77 6.01 20.33
C LEU A 115 12.05 6.50 19.64
N TYR A 116 11.92 7.53 18.80
CA TYR A 116 13.05 8.12 18.08
C TYR A 116 12.85 9.60 17.85
N LYS A 117 13.82 10.26 17.25
CA LYS A 117 13.72 11.66 16.84
C LYS A 117 13.61 11.79 15.33
N SER A 118 12.63 12.56 14.87
CA SER A 118 12.54 13.06 13.50
C SER A 118 12.83 14.57 13.53
N GLY A 119 14.01 14.95 13.03
CA GLY A 119 14.48 16.32 13.21
C GLY A 119 14.58 16.69 14.68
N LYS A 120 13.82 17.70 15.12
CA LYS A 120 13.81 18.19 16.50
C LYS A 120 12.70 17.59 17.35
N MET A 121 11.81 16.74 16.78
CA MET A 121 10.70 16.18 17.54
C MET A 121 10.96 14.73 17.94
N PHE A 122 10.42 14.32 19.09
CA PHE A 122 10.27 12.92 19.46
C PHE A 122 8.99 12.37 18.88
N CYS A 123 9.03 11.17 18.36
CA CYS A 123 7.86 10.43 17.89
C CYS A 123 8.06 8.93 18.04
N THR A 124 6.98 8.17 17.84
CA THR A 124 6.99 6.71 17.99
C THR A 124 6.52 6.00 16.75
N GLN A 125 7.00 4.76 16.57
CA GLN A 125 6.41 3.74 15.70
C GLN A 125 6.47 2.39 16.42
N CYS A 126 5.30 1.87 16.84
CA CYS A 126 5.24 0.66 17.65
C CYS A 126 4.74 -0.57 16.89
N GLU A 127 4.05 -0.42 15.76
CA GLU A 127 3.61 -1.57 14.96
C GLU A 127 4.78 -2.12 14.12
N ALA A 128 5.02 -3.43 14.13
CA ALA A 128 4.30 -4.47 14.88
C ALA A 128 4.86 -4.69 16.30
N GLU A 129 6.17 -4.62 16.49
CA GLU A 129 6.87 -5.04 17.72
C GLU A 129 7.87 -3.99 18.21
N GLY A 130 7.54 -2.70 18.02
CA GLY A 130 8.39 -1.58 18.41
C GLY A 130 8.23 -1.17 19.87
N PHE A 131 7.13 -1.47 20.51
CA PHE A 131 6.91 -1.06 21.91
C PHE A 131 7.93 -1.68 22.87
N ARG A 132 8.41 -2.89 22.60
CA ARG A 132 9.46 -3.55 23.38
C ARG A 132 10.83 -2.84 23.35
N LYS A 133 10.98 -1.87 22.44
CA LYS A 133 12.15 -0.97 22.41
C LYS A 133 11.98 0.28 23.28
N ILE A 134 10.82 0.41 23.91
CA ILE A 134 10.48 1.53 24.80
C ILE A 134 10.55 1.10 26.24
N THR A 135 9.92 -0.02 26.58
CA THR A 135 9.94 -0.60 27.94
C THR A 135 9.62 -2.10 27.88
N TYR A 136 9.88 -2.82 28.97
CA TYR A 136 9.50 -4.22 29.09
C TYR A 136 7.98 -4.38 29.14
N TYR A 137 7.44 -5.28 28.30
CA TYR A 137 6.00 -5.41 28.12
C TYR A 137 5.65 -6.79 27.54
N LEU A 138 4.38 -7.20 27.66
CA LEU A 138 3.83 -8.28 26.86
C LEU A 138 3.42 -7.70 25.50
N ASP A 139 4.40 -7.59 24.61
CA ASP A 139 4.27 -6.86 23.32
C ASP A 139 3.67 -7.76 22.24
N ARG A 140 2.40 -8.06 22.41
CA ARG A 140 1.61 -8.90 21.51
C ARG A 140 0.19 -8.35 21.40
N PRO A 141 -0.48 -8.49 20.23
CA PRO A 141 -1.75 -7.79 19.99
C PRO A 141 -2.94 -8.33 20.81
N ASP A 142 -2.86 -9.52 21.38
CA ASP A 142 -3.92 -10.09 22.22
C ASP A 142 -3.78 -9.74 23.72
N VAL A 143 -2.83 -8.91 24.08
CA VAL A 143 -2.75 -8.30 25.42
C VAL A 143 -3.21 -6.86 25.30
N MET A 144 -4.39 -6.58 25.81
CA MET A 144 -5.06 -5.28 25.69
C MET A 144 -5.19 -4.63 27.06
N SER A 145 -4.80 -3.37 27.16
CA SER A 145 -4.72 -2.60 28.39
C SER A 145 -5.25 -1.18 28.18
N THR A 146 -5.76 -0.55 29.25
CA THR A 146 -5.94 0.90 29.28
C THR A 146 -4.59 1.58 29.51
N PHE A 147 -4.39 2.75 28.93
CA PHE A 147 -3.12 3.48 29.03
C PHE A 147 -3.33 4.88 29.63
N THR A 148 -2.52 5.19 30.62
CA THR A 148 -2.33 6.56 31.14
C THR A 148 -0.88 6.95 30.95
N THR A 149 -0.62 8.02 30.21
CA THR A 149 0.74 8.41 29.81
C THR A 149 1.01 9.84 30.23
N THR A 150 2.08 10.04 30.98
CA THR A 150 2.61 11.35 31.34
C THR A 150 3.94 11.57 30.62
N VAL A 151 4.07 12.70 29.94
CA VAL A 151 5.29 13.11 29.24
C VAL A 151 5.85 14.34 29.92
N ILE A 152 7.14 14.31 30.25
CA ILE A 152 7.87 15.42 30.89
C ILE A 152 9.05 15.78 29.98
N ALA A 153 9.16 17.06 29.60
CA ALA A 153 10.23 17.56 28.74
C ALA A 153 10.50 19.04 28.98
N GLU A 154 11.61 19.53 28.46
CA GLU A 154 11.93 20.95 28.47
C GLU A 154 10.86 21.74 27.70
N GLN A 155 10.23 22.71 28.34
CA GLN A 155 9.11 23.44 27.79
C GLN A 155 9.46 24.24 26.53
N HIS A 156 10.63 24.84 26.49
CA HIS A 156 11.07 25.69 25.39
C HIS A 156 11.28 24.92 24.10
N ARG A 157 11.88 23.72 24.17
CA ARG A 157 12.15 22.86 23.01
C ARG A 157 10.94 22.01 22.64
N TYR A 158 10.14 21.61 23.61
CA TYR A 158 9.03 20.67 23.45
C TYR A 158 7.74 21.24 24.06
N PRO A 159 7.21 22.35 23.51
CA PRO A 159 5.99 22.96 24.06
C PRO A 159 4.75 22.09 23.87
N VAL A 160 4.76 21.15 22.91
CA VAL A 160 3.64 20.24 22.63
C VAL A 160 4.01 18.84 23.07
N LEU A 161 3.19 18.23 23.96
CA LEU A 161 3.37 16.90 24.50
C LEU A 161 2.08 16.09 24.27
N LEU A 162 2.14 15.06 23.41
CA LEU A 162 0.98 14.30 22.98
C LEU A 162 1.11 12.81 23.26
N SER A 163 -0.01 12.17 23.59
CA SER A 163 -0.14 10.71 23.61
C SER A 163 -1.60 10.30 23.29
N ASN A 164 -1.90 9.01 23.46
CA ASN A 164 -3.21 8.44 23.12
C ASN A 164 -4.30 8.88 24.09
N GLY A 165 -5.51 9.05 23.58
CA GLY A 165 -6.71 9.28 24.37
C GLY A 165 -7.06 10.74 24.52
N ASN A 166 -7.64 11.08 25.67
CA ASN A 166 -8.03 12.44 26.00
C ASN A 166 -7.00 13.09 26.95
N PRO A 167 -6.74 14.41 26.82
CA PRO A 167 -5.85 15.09 27.74
C PRO A 167 -6.54 15.25 29.11
N THR A 168 -5.83 14.91 30.20
CA THR A 168 -6.40 14.94 31.55
C THR A 168 -5.71 15.95 32.47
N GLY A 169 -4.53 16.44 32.11
CA GLY A 169 -3.84 17.48 32.89
C GLY A 169 -2.53 17.90 32.25
N SER A 170 -2.06 19.07 32.67
CA SER A 170 -0.76 19.60 32.28
C SER A 170 -0.30 20.66 33.28
N GLY A 171 0.99 20.92 33.35
CA GLY A 171 1.52 21.94 34.23
C GLY A 171 3.05 22.09 34.17
N PRO A 172 3.60 23.04 34.92
CA PRO A 172 5.04 23.20 35.02
C PRO A 172 5.67 22.07 35.83
N ALA A 173 6.94 21.78 35.56
CA ALA A 173 7.79 20.89 36.31
C ALA A 173 9.09 21.63 36.67
N GLU A 174 9.98 20.98 37.43
CA GLU A 174 11.28 21.57 37.85
C GLU A 174 12.21 21.73 36.62
N ASP A 175 13.21 22.58 36.78
CA ASP A 175 14.30 22.81 35.81
C ASP A 175 13.83 23.27 34.39
N GLY A 176 12.78 24.08 34.31
CA GLY A 176 12.26 24.60 33.03
C GLY A 176 11.51 23.58 32.21
N ARG A 177 11.22 22.44 32.83
CA ARG A 177 10.37 21.38 32.19
C ARG A 177 8.88 21.63 32.44
N HIS A 178 8.08 20.92 31.71
CA HIS A 178 6.62 20.83 31.90
C HIS A 178 6.14 19.40 31.64
N TRP A 179 4.91 19.13 32.00
CA TRP A 179 4.31 17.81 31.83
C TRP A 179 2.91 17.89 31.24
N ALA A 180 2.51 16.82 30.57
CA ALA A 180 1.13 16.59 30.15
C ALA A 180 0.78 15.13 30.38
N THR A 181 -0.46 14.89 30.80
CA THR A 181 -1.00 13.54 31.01
C THR A 181 -2.19 13.29 30.08
N TRP A 182 -2.17 12.12 29.46
CA TRP A 182 -3.18 11.62 28.56
C TRP A 182 -3.74 10.29 29.06
N GLU A 183 -5.04 10.09 28.94
CA GLU A 183 -5.70 8.87 29.35
C GLU A 183 -6.52 8.31 28.19
N ASP A 184 -6.21 7.05 27.79
CA ASP A 184 -6.98 6.30 26.82
C ASP A 184 -7.87 5.30 27.58
N PRO A 185 -9.19 5.53 27.63
CA PRO A 185 -10.08 4.67 28.38
C PRO A 185 -10.39 3.35 27.69
N PHE A 186 -10.04 3.25 26.39
CA PHE A 186 -10.26 2.03 25.61
C PHE A 186 -9.07 1.09 25.74
N LYS A 187 -9.32 -0.17 26.01
CA LYS A 187 -8.26 -1.18 26.00
C LYS A 187 -7.68 -1.33 24.60
N LYS A 188 -6.35 -1.30 24.52
CA LYS A 188 -5.61 -1.48 23.27
C LYS A 188 -4.36 -2.30 23.49
N PRO A 189 -3.88 -3.01 22.44
CA PRO A 189 -2.54 -3.59 22.45
C PRO A 189 -1.45 -2.50 22.35
N ALA A 190 -0.25 -2.86 22.75
CA ALA A 190 0.89 -1.93 22.79
C ALA A 190 1.28 -1.35 21.41
N TYR A 191 0.99 -2.06 20.31
CA TYR A 191 1.34 -1.57 18.99
C TYR A 191 0.61 -0.27 18.61
N LEU A 192 -0.48 0.06 19.28
CA LEU A 192 -1.26 1.29 19.07
C LEU A 192 -0.83 2.45 19.95
N PHE A 193 0.16 2.25 20.81
CA PHE A 193 0.73 3.31 21.64
C PHE A 193 1.46 4.35 20.76
N ALA A 194 1.30 5.63 21.10
CA ALA A 194 2.02 6.72 20.47
C ALA A 194 2.40 7.81 21.47
N LEU A 195 3.52 8.46 21.20
CA LEU A 195 4.00 9.64 21.90
C LEU A 195 4.61 10.60 20.90
N VAL A 196 4.30 11.88 21.02
CA VAL A 196 4.92 12.95 20.23
C VAL A 196 5.27 14.11 21.17
N ALA A 197 6.50 14.63 21.05
CA ALA A 197 6.92 15.84 21.74
C ALA A 197 7.73 16.73 20.80
N GLY A 198 7.33 17.99 20.64
CA GLY A 198 8.01 18.89 19.72
C GLY A 198 7.53 20.33 19.77
N ASP A 199 8.21 21.16 19.01
CA ASP A 199 7.78 22.53 18.73
C ASP A 199 6.86 22.53 17.50
N LEU A 200 5.60 22.19 17.73
CA LEU A 200 4.62 21.97 16.67
C LEU A 200 3.53 23.04 16.70
N TRP A 201 3.04 23.35 15.52
CA TRP A 201 1.88 24.21 15.33
C TRP A 201 0.66 23.35 14.97
N CYS A 202 -0.53 23.87 15.21
CA CYS A 202 -1.75 23.09 15.11
C CYS A 202 -2.79 23.79 14.23
N VAL A 203 -3.33 23.04 13.28
CA VAL A 203 -4.58 23.40 12.60
C VAL A 203 -5.71 22.66 13.33
N GLU A 204 -6.71 23.40 13.78
CA GLU A 204 -7.81 22.90 14.58
C GLU A 204 -9.15 23.09 13.87
N ASP A 205 -10.01 22.10 13.97
CA ASP A 205 -11.39 22.14 13.49
C ASP A 205 -12.23 21.21 14.37
N ASN A 206 -13.51 21.05 14.08
CA ASN A 206 -14.37 20.12 14.79
C ASN A 206 -15.29 19.37 13.85
N PHE A 207 -15.77 18.22 14.33
CA PHE A 207 -16.77 17.41 13.64
C PHE A 207 -17.88 17.02 14.64
N THR A 208 -19.13 17.29 14.28
CA THR A 208 -20.29 16.89 15.09
C THR A 208 -20.74 15.51 14.61
N ARG A 209 -20.66 14.50 15.50
CA ARG A 209 -21.11 13.15 15.22
C ARG A 209 -22.62 13.13 15.00
N GLN A 210 -23.11 12.10 14.32
CA GLN A 210 -24.54 11.89 14.08
C GLN A 210 -25.35 11.86 15.37
N SER A 211 -24.77 11.34 16.46
CA SER A 211 -25.36 11.34 17.80
C SER A 211 -25.41 12.73 18.47
N GLY A 212 -24.78 13.75 17.88
CA GLY A 212 -24.78 15.14 18.36
C GLY A 212 -23.56 15.54 19.18
N ARG A 213 -22.65 14.64 19.49
CA ARG A 213 -21.43 14.95 20.25
C ARG A 213 -20.32 15.51 19.34
N ASP A 214 -19.66 16.56 19.81
CA ASP A 214 -18.55 17.15 19.07
C ASP A 214 -17.22 16.43 19.29
N VAL A 215 -16.42 16.33 18.24
CA VAL A 215 -15.06 15.84 18.26
C VAL A 215 -14.14 16.96 17.80
N MET A 216 -13.13 17.24 18.61
CA MET A 216 -12.06 18.18 18.23
C MET A 216 -11.08 17.50 17.29
N LEU A 217 -10.79 18.15 16.16
CA LEU A 217 -9.85 17.65 15.15
C LEU A 217 -8.61 18.53 15.14
N ARG A 218 -7.42 17.92 15.22
CA ARG A 218 -6.16 18.62 15.22
C ARG A 218 -5.15 17.97 14.28
N ILE A 219 -4.47 18.80 13.49
CA ILE A 219 -3.30 18.39 12.70
C ILE A 219 -2.11 19.19 13.19
N TYR A 220 -1.12 18.48 13.74
CA TYR A 220 0.11 19.08 14.25
C TYR A 220 1.21 18.94 13.21
N VAL A 221 1.88 20.04 12.93
CA VAL A 221 2.94 20.15 11.93
C VAL A 221 4.06 21.06 12.41
N GLU A 222 5.21 20.96 11.78
CA GLU A 222 6.25 21.99 11.92
C GLU A 222 5.73 23.32 11.36
N PRO A 223 6.19 24.47 11.88
CA PRO A 223 5.63 25.79 11.53
C PRO A 223 5.55 26.08 10.04
N GLU A 224 6.57 25.69 9.28
CA GLU A 224 6.65 25.89 7.82
C GLU A 224 5.59 25.12 7.02
N ASN A 225 4.93 24.16 7.64
CA ASN A 225 3.93 23.29 6.98
C ASN A 225 2.48 23.64 7.31
N LEU A 226 2.25 24.73 8.05
CA LEU A 226 0.92 25.09 8.51
C LEU A 226 -0.08 25.36 7.36
N ASP A 227 0.39 25.83 6.23
CA ASP A 227 -0.39 26.13 5.03
C ASP A 227 -0.66 24.91 4.12
N LYS A 228 -0.30 23.70 4.56
CA LYS A 228 -0.42 22.46 3.78
C LYS A 228 -1.36 21.43 4.41
N CYS A 229 -2.22 21.85 5.33
CA CYS A 229 -3.07 20.94 6.13
C CYS A 229 -4.54 20.93 5.72
N ASP A 230 -4.99 21.87 4.91
CA ASP A 230 -6.42 22.05 4.59
C ASP A 230 -7.02 20.82 3.90
N HIS A 231 -6.33 20.26 2.94
CA HIS A 231 -6.79 19.08 2.22
C HIS A 231 -6.93 17.84 3.14
N ALA A 232 -5.98 17.63 4.04
CA ALA A 232 -6.05 16.54 5.02
C ALA A 232 -7.23 16.75 6.00
N MET A 233 -7.48 17.98 6.45
CA MET A 233 -8.59 18.27 7.35
C MET A 233 -9.95 18.02 6.68
N VAL A 234 -10.11 18.45 5.43
CA VAL A 234 -11.33 18.18 4.65
C VAL A 234 -11.50 16.67 4.43
N SER A 235 -10.41 15.95 4.12
CA SER A 235 -10.41 14.50 3.93
C SER A 235 -10.82 13.76 5.20
N LEU A 236 -10.35 14.22 6.36
CA LEU A 236 -10.72 13.63 7.66
C LEU A 236 -12.23 13.77 7.94
N LYS A 237 -12.78 14.95 7.73
CA LYS A 237 -14.21 15.18 7.92
C LYS A 237 -15.07 14.33 6.97
N LYS A 238 -14.67 14.23 5.71
CA LYS A 238 -15.33 13.35 4.73
C LYS A 238 -15.28 11.88 5.17
N SER A 239 -14.15 11.43 5.68
CA SER A 239 -13.96 10.06 6.17
C SER A 239 -14.87 9.76 7.36
N MET A 240 -14.96 10.67 8.32
CA MET A 240 -15.80 10.54 9.50
C MET A 240 -17.28 10.44 9.12
N ARG A 241 -17.73 11.30 8.22
CA ARG A 241 -19.12 11.29 7.72
C ARG A 241 -19.42 10.00 6.94
N TRP A 242 -18.53 9.60 6.08
CA TRP A 242 -18.70 8.38 5.27
C TRP A 242 -18.82 7.12 6.14
N ASP A 243 -18.00 7.00 7.17
CA ASP A 243 -18.06 5.84 8.09
C ASP A 243 -19.36 5.79 8.89
N GLU A 244 -19.91 6.95 9.27
CA GLU A 244 -21.22 7.04 9.89
C GLU A 244 -22.35 6.62 8.93
N GLU A 245 -22.31 7.10 7.69
CA GLU A 245 -23.35 6.88 6.68
C GLU A 245 -23.31 5.47 6.10
N VAL A 246 -22.13 4.95 5.75
CA VAL A 246 -21.97 3.68 5.04
C VAL A 246 -21.87 2.50 5.99
N TYR A 247 -21.20 2.63 7.12
CA TYR A 247 -21.00 1.55 8.09
C TYR A 247 -21.71 1.78 9.43
N GLY A 248 -22.29 2.94 9.66
CA GLY A 248 -22.95 3.27 10.93
C GLY A 248 -22.00 3.33 12.11
N ARG A 249 -20.74 3.71 11.89
CA ARG A 249 -19.69 3.75 12.91
C ARG A 249 -19.26 5.18 13.21
N GLU A 250 -19.38 5.56 14.49
CA GLU A 250 -18.96 6.86 14.98
C GLU A 250 -17.60 6.79 15.67
N TYR A 251 -16.90 7.90 15.69
CA TYR A 251 -15.67 8.04 16.47
C TYR A 251 -15.99 8.06 17.99
N ASP A 252 -15.09 7.56 18.79
CA ASP A 252 -15.33 7.19 20.18
C ASP A 252 -14.59 8.00 21.26
N LEU A 253 -13.69 8.91 20.85
CA LEU A 253 -13.00 9.85 21.74
C LEU A 253 -13.50 11.29 21.50
N ASP A 254 -13.11 12.23 22.38
CA ASP A 254 -13.44 13.65 22.23
C ASP A 254 -12.48 14.40 21.31
N ILE A 255 -11.35 13.78 20.96
CA ILE A 255 -10.30 14.39 20.14
C ILE A 255 -9.73 13.36 19.15
N PHE A 256 -9.46 13.83 17.95
CA PHE A 256 -8.72 13.08 16.93
C PHE A 256 -7.53 13.92 16.47
N MET A 257 -6.32 13.36 16.56
CA MET A 257 -5.08 14.06 16.26
C MET A 257 -4.31 13.37 15.15
N ILE A 258 -3.71 14.17 14.27
CA ILE A 258 -2.75 13.74 13.26
C ILE A 258 -1.47 14.53 13.47
N VAL A 259 -0.32 13.85 13.41
CA VAL A 259 1.00 14.48 13.46
C VAL A 259 1.77 14.11 12.21
N ALA A 260 2.30 15.11 11.50
CA ALA A 260 3.16 14.91 10.33
C ALA A 260 4.62 14.78 10.76
N VAL A 261 5.28 13.71 10.34
CA VAL A 261 6.72 13.48 10.58
C VAL A 261 7.46 13.23 9.26
N ASN A 262 8.70 13.72 9.16
CA ASN A 262 9.48 13.60 7.93
C ASN A 262 10.25 12.28 7.84
N ASP A 263 10.58 11.66 8.96
CA ASP A 263 11.32 10.41 9.03
C ASP A 263 10.41 9.30 9.55
N PHE A 264 9.88 8.49 8.62
CA PHE A 264 8.89 7.47 8.91
C PHE A 264 9.02 6.32 7.91
N ASN A 265 9.08 5.08 8.42
CA ASN A 265 9.26 3.90 7.58
C ASN A 265 8.02 3.59 6.71
N MET A 266 6.85 3.95 7.20
CA MET A 266 5.55 3.63 6.59
C MET A 266 4.91 4.88 5.98
N GLY A 267 3.68 4.73 5.46
CA GLY A 267 2.88 5.87 5.03
C GLY A 267 2.21 6.59 6.19
N ALA A 268 1.60 5.84 7.08
CA ALA A 268 0.96 6.37 8.29
C ALA A 268 0.70 5.25 9.29
N MET A 269 0.25 5.63 10.49
CA MET A 269 -0.07 4.68 11.57
C MET A 269 -1.31 5.14 12.32
N GLU A 270 -2.21 4.18 12.57
CA GLU A 270 -3.53 4.36 13.19
C GLU A 270 -3.52 4.42 14.72
N ASN A 271 -2.45 4.79 15.37
CA ASN A 271 -2.37 4.86 16.84
C ASN A 271 -3.63 5.53 17.41
N LYS A 272 -4.24 4.93 18.43
CA LYS A 272 -5.53 5.37 18.98
C LYS A 272 -5.53 6.84 19.37
N GLY A 273 -6.34 7.64 18.68
CA GLY A 273 -6.50 9.06 18.93
C GLY A 273 -5.34 9.95 18.52
N LEU A 274 -4.21 9.39 18.15
CA LEU A 274 -2.98 10.10 17.76
C LEU A 274 -2.33 9.39 16.58
N ASN A 275 -2.86 9.63 15.39
CA ASN A 275 -2.29 9.08 14.16
C ASN A 275 -0.98 9.81 13.81
N ILE A 276 0.04 9.04 13.45
CA ILE A 276 1.31 9.60 13.00
C ILE A 276 1.45 9.31 11.51
N PHE A 277 1.68 10.36 10.73
CA PHE A 277 1.73 10.31 9.28
C PHE A 277 3.11 10.68 8.76
N ASN A 278 3.63 9.89 7.83
CA ASN A 278 4.67 10.39 6.94
C ASN A 278 4.16 11.70 6.32
N SER A 279 4.96 12.75 6.35
CA SER A 279 4.56 14.05 5.84
C SER A 279 4.06 14.00 4.39
N SER A 280 4.56 13.06 3.58
CA SER A 280 4.09 12.82 2.20
C SER A 280 2.62 12.37 2.09
N CYS A 281 2.04 11.88 3.18
CA CYS A 281 0.67 11.37 3.21
C CYS A 281 -0.33 12.32 3.88
N VAL A 282 0.10 13.51 4.28
CA VAL A 282 -0.77 14.49 4.95
C VAL A 282 -0.61 15.91 4.40
N LEU A 283 0.61 16.32 4.02
CA LEU A 283 0.88 17.66 3.55
C LEU A 283 0.56 17.79 2.05
N ALA A 284 -0.31 18.72 1.71
CA ALA A 284 -0.68 18.98 0.32
C ALA A 284 -1.15 20.40 0.11
N ARG A 285 -0.67 21.03 -0.95
CA ARG A 285 -1.23 22.25 -1.54
C ARG A 285 -0.91 22.28 -3.04
N ALA A 286 -1.59 23.12 -3.80
CA ALA A 286 -1.48 23.15 -5.27
C ALA A 286 -0.03 23.19 -5.77
N GLU A 287 0.80 24.04 -5.19
CA GLU A 287 2.17 24.28 -5.66
C GLU A 287 3.16 23.18 -5.30
N THR A 288 2.87 22.35 -4.31
CA THR A 288 3.82 21.37 -3.74
C THR A 288 3.39 19.91 -3.88
N ALA A 289 2.12 19.65 -4.18
CA ALA A 289 1.60 18.28 -4.27
C ALA A 289 0.83 18.09 -5.58
N THR A 290 1.10 16.96 -6.26
CA THR A 290 0.39 16.56 -7.47
C THR A 290 -1.05 16.15 -7.16
N ASP A 291 -1.87 16.02 -8.21
CA ASP A 291 -3.22 15.45 -8.09
C ASP A 291 -3.19 14.05 -7.50
N ALA A 292 -2.24 13.22 -7.91
CA ALA A 292 -2.04 11.89 -7.34
C ALA A 292 -1.70 11.96 -5.84
N ALA A 293 -0.86 12.90 -5.44
CA ALA A 293 -0.55 13.12 -4.02
C ALA A 293 -1.77 13.60 -3.23
N HIS A 294 -2.60 14.48 -3.78
CA HIS A 294 -3.87 14.89 -3.14
C HIS A 294 -4.81 13.70 -2.94
N GLN A 295 -4.96 12.84 -3.95
CA GLN A 295 -5.79 11.63 -3.84
C GLN A 295 -5.21 10.65 -2.82
N ARG A 296 -3.90 10.51 -2.76
CA ARG A 296 -3.23 9.67 -1.77
C ARG A 296 -3.46 10.17 -0.35
N VAL A 297 -3.34 11.46 -0.10
CA VAL A 297 -3.65 12.06 1.21
C VAL A 297 -5.09 11.74 1.61
N GLU A 298 -6.05 11.96 0.73
CA GLU A 298 -7.46 11.64 0.99
C GLU A 298 -7.64 10.17 1.35
N GLY A 299 -7.01 9.25 0.61
CA GLY A 299 -7.10 7.81 0.84
C GLY A 299 -6.41 7.35 2.12
N VAL A 300 -5.22 7.87 2.44
CA VAL A 300 -4.48 7.48 3.65
C VAL A 300 -5.11 8.04 4.91
N VAL A 301 -5.58 9.29 4.89
CA VAL A 301 -6.35 9.86 6.01
C VAL A 301 -7.59 9.00 6.30
N ALA A 302 -8.31 8.59 5.26
CA ALA A 302 -9.45 7.69 5.39
C ALA A 302 -9.05 6.32 5.94
N HIS A 303 -7.99 5.72 5.43
CA HIS A 303 -7.47 4.41 5.86
C HIS A 303 -7.20 4.41 7.37
N GLU A 304 -6.44 5.38 7.86
CA GLU A 304 -6.09 5.44 9.27
C GLU A 304 -7.31 5.78 10.15
N TYR A 305 -8.19 6.63 9.68
CA TYR A 305 -9.43 6.89 10.40
C TYR A 305 -10.32 5.63 10.51
N PHE A 306 -10.47 4.89 9.41
CA PHE A 306 -11.30 3.68 9.39
C PHE A 306 -10.74 2.58 10.28
N HIS A 307 -9.45 2.54 10.51
CA HIS A 307 -8.83 1.65 11.49
C HIS A 307 -9.36 1.83 12.89
N ASN A 308 -9.96 2.96 13.24
CA ASN A 308 -10.52 3.15 14.58
C ASN A 308 -11.49 2.01 14.96
N TRP A 309 -12.29 1.53 13.99
CA TRP A 309 -13.17 0.37 14.17
C TRP A 309 -12.51 -0.93 13.67
N SER A 310 -12.02 -0.95 12.42
CA SER A 310 -11.39 -2.14 11.83
C SER A 310 -9.88 -2.14 12.08
N GLY A 311 -9.51 -2.44 13.30
CA GLY A 311 -8.11 -2.50 13.77
C GLY A 311 -7.95 -2.11 15.24
N ASN A 312 -8.59 -1.04 15.69
CA ASN A 312 -8.44 -0.53 17.06
C ASN A 312 -9.54 -1.07 17.99
N ARG A 313 -10.82 -0.84 17.69
CA ARG A 313 -11.93 -1.37 18.45
C ARG A 313 -12.01 -2.89 18.34
N VAL A 314 -11.82 -3.42 17.14
CA VAL A 314 -11.64 -4.86 16.91
C VAL A 314 -10.25 -5.05 16.34
N THR A 315 -9.39 -5.80 17.03
CA THR A 315 -7.97 -5.95 16.65
C THR A 315 -7.60 -7.42 16.38
N CYS A 316 -6.34 -7.63 15.98
CA CYS A 316 -5.81 -8.94 15.62
C CYS A 316 -5.41 -9.74 16.89
N ARG A 317 -5.72 -11.05 16.91
CA ARG A 317 -5.27 -11.95 17.98
C ARG A 317 -3.77 -12.13 17.96
N ASP A 318 -3.18 -12.24 16.77
CA ASP A 318 -1.76 -12.42 16.52
C ASP A 318 -1.39 -11.83 15.15
N TRP A 319 -0.10 -11.73 14.84
CA TRP A 319 0.35 -11.05 13.62
C TRP A 319 0.09 -11.85 12.34
N PHE A 320 -0.20 -13.14 12.42
CA PHE A 320 -0.68 -13.90 11.25
C PHE A 320 -2.02 -13.37 10.75
N GLN A 321 -2.81 -12.75 11.63
CA GLN A 321 -4.12 -12.20 11.33
C GLN A 321 -4.07 -10.77 10.74
N LEU A 322 -2.91 -10.27 10.38
CA LEU A 322 -2.71 -8.86 9.96
C LEU A 322 -3.73 -8.41 8.92
N SER A 323 -4.07 -9.25 7.94
CA SER A 323 -5.05 -8.93 6.90
C SER A 323 -6.47 -8.75 7.44
N LEU A 324 -6.76 -9.24 8.64
CA LEU A 324 -8.05 -9.00 9.30
C LEU A 324 -8.34 -7.49 9.41
N LYS A 325 -7.34 -6.72 9.81
CA LYS A 325 -7.46 -5.26 9.85
C LYS A 325 -7.08 -4.61 8.53
N GLU A 326 -5.98 -5.01 7.90
CA GLU A 326 -5.47 -4.34 6.71
C GLU A 326 -6.31 -4.61 5.47
N GLY A 327 -6.68 -5.86 5.20
CA GLY A 327 -7.52 -6.19 4.06
C GLY A 327 -8.88 -5.51 4.12
N PHE A 328 -9.53 -5.52 5.28
CA PHE A 328 -10.81 -4.85 5.48
C PHE A 328 -10.68 -3.33 5.37
N THR A 329 -9.65 -2.74 5.96
CA THR A 329 -9.46 -1.29 5.95
C THR A 329 -9.05 -0.77 4.57
N VAL A 330 -8.19 -1.47 3.83
CA VAL A 330 -7.88 -1.13 2.43
C VAL A 330 -9.14 -1.21 1.55
N PHE A 331 -9.97 -2.22 1.73
CA PHE A 331 -11.26 -2.29 1.04
C PHE A 331 -12.14 -1.07 1.35
N ARG A 332 -12.22 -0.68 2.63
CA ARG A 332 -13.02 0.48 3.07
C ARG A 332 -12.48 1.79 2.50
N ASP A 333 -11.16 2.00 2.53
CA ASP A 333 -10.56 3.22 1.96
C ASP A 333 -10.70 3.27 0.43
N ALA A 334 -10.60 2.15 -0.25
CA ALA A 334 -10.79 2.07 -1.70
C ALA A 334 -12.23 2.42 -2.10
N GLU A 335 -13.23 1.93 -1.36
CA GLU A 335 -14.64 2.26 -1.58
C GLU A 335 -14.92 3.74 -1.27
N PHE A 336 -14.33 4.27 -0.21
CA PHE A 336 -14.40 5.71 0.10
C PHE A 336 -13.83 6.56 -1.04
N SER A 337 -12.63 6.24 -1.53
CA SER A 337 -12.01 6.97 -2.64
C SER A 337 -12.83 6.86 -3.92
N ALA A 338 -13.45 5.70 -4.18
CA ALA A 338 -14.36 5.50 -5.30
C ALA A 338 -15.61 6.40 -5.19
N ASP A 339 -16.18 6.54 -3.99
CA ASP A 339 -17.34 7.41 -3.75
C ASP A 339 -16.99 8.90 -3.84
N MET A 340 -15.78 9.29 -3.44
CA MET A 340 -15.33 10.69 -3.48
C MET A 340 -14.90 11.15 -4.88
N ASN A 341 -14.44 10.22 -5.73
CA ASN A 341 -13.87 10.51 -7.05
C ASN A 341 -14.59 9.72 -8.15
N SER A 342 -13.84 9.09 -9.04
CA SER A 342 -14.39 8.21 -10.08
C SER A 342 -14.26 6.75 -9.66
N ARG A 343 -15.37 6.06 -9.51
CA ARG A 343 -15.39 4.64 -9.14
C ARG A 343 -14.69 3.76 -10.18
N THR A 344 -14.94 4.00 -11.45
CA THR A 344 -14.33 3.23 -12.54
C THR A 344 -12.82 3.46 -12.61
N VAL A 345 -12.37 4.70 -12.56
CA VAL A 345 -10.94 5.05 -12.63
C VAL A 345 -10.20 4.51 -11.40
N LYS A 346 -10.78 4.65 -10.22
CA LYS A 346 -10.18 4.08 -8.98
C LYS A 346 -10.01 2.57 -9.11
N ARG A 347 -11.02 1.86 -9.62
CA ARG A 347 -10.92 0.41 -9.82
C ARG A 347 -9.85 0.04 -10.83
N ILE A 348 -9.73 0.78 -11.93
CA ILE A 348 -8.69 0.58 -12.94
C ILE A 348 -7.29 0.72 -12.30
N GLU A 349 -7.07 1.79 -11.55
CA GLU A 349 -5.78 2.04 -10.90
C GLU A 349 -5.43 0.96 -9.88
N ASP A 350 -6.38 0.57 -9.03
CA ASP A 350 -6.18 -0.47 -8.02
C ASP A 350 -5.86 -1.83 -8.66
N VAL A 351 -6.57 -2.20 -9.71
CA VAL A 351 -6.33 -3.47 -10.41
C VAL A 351 -5.01 -3.45 -11.18
N ALA A 352 -4.67 -2.36 -11.84
CA ALA A 352 -3.38 -2.22 -12.52
C ALA A 352 -2.22 -2.39 -11.52
N TYR A 353 -2.31 -1.78 -10.35
CA TYR A 353 -1.33 -1.93 -9.29
C TYR A 353 -1.25 -3.37 -8.74
N LEU A 354 -2.39 -3.97 -8.45
CA LEU A 354 -2.47 -5.37 -7.98
C LEU A 354 -1.80 -6.32 -8.97
N ARG A 355 -2.18 -6.25 -10.26
CA ARG A 355 -1.66 -7.15 -11.30
C ARG A 355 -0.18 -6.96 -11.58
N THR A 356 0.32 -5.74 -11.48
CA THR A 356 1.73 -5.43 -11.71
C THR A 356 2.60 -5.88 -10.55
N HIS A 357 2.21 -5.60 -9.32
CA HIS A 357 3.09 -5.73 -8.15
C HIS A 357 2.69 -6.89 -7.23
N GLN A 358 1.42 -7.07 -6.92
CA GLN A 358 1.00 -8.17 -6.04
C GLN A 358 1.08 -9.52 -6.76
N PHE A 359 0.71 -9.59 -8.03
CA PHE A 359 0.87 -10.83 -8.79
C PHE A 359 2.36 -11.24 -8.92
N ALA A 360 3.26 -10.26 -9.02
CA ALA A 360 4.68 -10.51 -8.97
C ALA A 360 5.12 -11.09 -7.61
N GLU A 361 4.64 -10.52 -6.51
CA GLU A 361 4.90 -11.02 -5.16
C GLU A 361 4.36 -12.45 -4.98
N ASP A 362 3.16 -12.72 -5.46
CA ASP A 362 2.48 -14.01 -5.35
C ASP A 362 3.14 -15.13 -6.21
N ALA A 363 3.92 -14.74 -7.20
CA ALA A 363 4.70 -15.63 -8.06
C ALA A 363 6.20 -15.68 -7.67
N GLY A 364 6.61 -14.95 -6.64
CA GLY A 364 8.00 -14.82 -6.21
C GLY A 364 8.36 -15.71 -5.04
N PRO A 365 9.61 -15.62 -4.55
CA PRO A 365 10.11 -16.46 -3.46
C PRO A 365 9.52 -16.12 -2.10
N MET A 366 8.97 -14.93 -1.95
CA MET A 366 8.29 -14.49 -0.72
C MET A 366 6.79 -14.75 -0.74
N ALA A 367 6.26 -15.44 -1.74
CA ALA A 367 4.83 -15.75 -1.84
C ALA A 367 4.31 -16.43 -0.56
N HIS A 368 3.16 -15.96 -0.08
CA HIS A 368 2.54 -16.45 1.14
C HIS A 368 1.01 -16.32 1.04
N PRO A 369 0.25 -17.05 1.87
CA PRO A 369 -1.20 -16.83 1.96
C PRO A 369 -1.52 -15.42 2.47
N VAL A 370 -2.73 -14.95 2.22
CA VAL A 370 -3.24 -13.67 2.78
C VAL A 370 -3.18 -13.69 4.32
N ARG A 371 -3.49 -14.85 4.92
CA ARG A 371 -3.14 -15.15 6.31
C ARG A 371 -1.90 -16.04 6.28
N PRO A 372 -0.70 -15.50 6.48
CA PRO A 372 0.51 -16.31 6.53
C PRO A 372 0.43 -17.38 7.62
N ASP A 373 1.19 -18.45 7.48
CA ASP A 373 1.28 -19.51 8.49
C ASP A 373 2.66 -19.61 9.14
N SER A 374 3.62 -18.83 8.66
CA SER A 374 4.97 -18.74 9.24
C SER A 374 5.64 -17.42 8.85
N PHE A 375 6.53 -16.92 9.70
CA PHE A 375 7.44 -15.82 9.40
C PHE A 375 8.70 -15.91 10.27
N ILE A 376 9.77 -15.25 9.82
CA ILE A 376 10.96 -14.97 10.62
C ILE A 376 10.85 -13.58 11.23
N GLU A 377 10.59 -12.56 10.40
CA GLU A 377 10.40 -11.17 10.80
C GLU A 377 9.07 -10.63 10.28
N ILE A 378 8.19 -10.28 11.22
CA ILE A 378 6.82 -9.86 10.84
C ILE A 378 6.80 -8.60 9.98
N SER A 379 7.77 -7.70 10.13
CA SER A 379 7.83 -6.48 9.30
C SER A 379 7.93 -6.76 7.80
N ASN A 380 8.44 -7.92 7.41
CA ASN A 380 8.49 -8.37 6.02
C ASN A 380 7.13 -8.80 5.46
N PHE A 381 6.11 -8.91 6.31
CA PHE A 381 4.77 -9.39 5.94
C PHE A 381 3.72 -8.28 5.88
N TYR A 382 4.14 -7.04 5.93
CA TYR A 382 3.32 -5.87 5.55
C TYR A 382 3.35 -5.75 4.02
N THR A 383 2.75 -6.72 3.36
CA THR A 383 2.90 -7.01 1.93
C THR A 383 1.67 -6.62 1.14
N LEU A 384 1.83 -6.51 -0.17
CA LEU A 384 0.69 -6.31 -1.08
C LEU A 384 -0.30 -7.47 -1.03
N THR A 385 0.15 -8.68 -0.72
CA THR A 385 -0.73 -9.84 -0.50
C THR A 385 -1.64 -9.62 0.71
N VAL A 386 -1.09 -9.18 1.83
CA VAL A 386 -1.87 -8.90 3.05
C VAL A 386 -2.83 -7.73 2.85
N TYR A 387 -2.38 -6.64 2.22
CA TYR A 387 -3.14 -5.40 2.04
C TYR A 387 -4.06 -5.45 0.82
N GLU A 388 -3.49 -5.55 -0.37
CA GLU A 388 -4.23 -5.37 -1.63
C GLU A 388 -5.01 -6.64 -2.00
N LYS A 389 -4.37 -7.81 -1.99
CA LYS A 389 -5.10 -9.08 -2.18
C LYS A 389 -6.08 -9.32 -1.03
N GLY A 390 -5.71 -8.96 0.20
CA GLY A 390 -6.61 -9.00 1.35
C GLY A 390 -7.89 -8.20 1.11
N ALA A 391 -7.78 -7.00 0.55
CA ALA A 391 -8.92 -6.17 0.16
C ALA A 391 -9.75 -6.82 -0.94
N GLU A 392 -9.13 -7.49 -1.91
CA GLU A 392 -9.84 -8.24 -2.95
C GLU A 392 -10.64 -9.41 -2.38
N VAL A 393 -10.12 -10.08 -1.36
CA VAL A 393 -10.85 -11.14 -0.64
C VAL A 393 -12.11 -10.58 0.03
N VAL A 394 -12.00 -9.44 0.71
CA VAL A 394 -13.15 -8.76 1.32
C VAL A 394 -14.15 -8.32 0.25
N ARG A 395 -13.67 -7.80 -0.88
CA ARG A 395 -14.50 -7.41 -2.02
C ARG A 395 -15.30 -8.59 -2.56
N MET A 396 -14.70 -9.76 -2.67
CA MET A 396 -15.40 -10.98 -3.10
C MET A 396 -16.50 -11.38 -2.12
N VAL A 397 -16.27 -11.22 -0.82
CA VAL A 397 -17.34 -11.46 0.19
C VAL A 397 -18.54 -10.56 -0.08
N ARG A 398 -18.31 -9.26 -0.32
CA ARG A 398 -19.39 -8.33 -0.68
C ARG A 398 -20.05 -8.70 -2.01
N THR A 399 -19.28 -9.10 -3.01
CA THR A 399 -19.84 -9.54 -4.31
C THR A 399 -20.76 -10.73 -4.14
N LEU A 400 -20.40 -11.69 -3.29
CA LEU A 400 -21.21 -12.89 -3.03
C LEU A 400 -22.44 -12.62 -2.17
N LEU A 401 -22.36 -11.70 -1.21
CA LEU A 401 -23.45 -11.41 -0.25
C LEU A 401 -24.36 -10.26 -0.73
N GLY A 402 -23.88 -9.41 -1.65
CA GLY A 402 -24.50 -8.14 -1.97
C GLY A 402 -24.23 -7.08 -0.87
N ASN A 403 -24.55 -5.83 -1.20
CA ASN A 403 -24.27 -4.70 -0.29
C ASN A 403 -25.02 -4.82 1.05
N GLU A 404 -26.28 -5.23 1.04
CA GLU A 404 -27.07 -5.39 2.27
C GLU A 404 -26.55 -6.53 3.15
N GLY A 405 -26.22 -7.67 2.54
CA GLY A 405 -25.69 -8.83 3.26
C GLY A 405 -24.32 -8.54 3.86
N PHE A 406 -23.47 -7.83 3.12
CA PHE A 406 -22.16 -7.41 3.61
C PHE A 406 -22.28 -6.41 4.77
N ARG A 407 -23.19 -5.46 4.69
CA ARG A 407 -23.45 -4.52 5.81
C ARG A 407 -23.94 -5.26 7.06
N LYS A 408 -24.86 -6.21 6.93
CA LYS A 408 -25.31 -7.05 8.05
C LYS A 408 -24.16 -7.82 8.70
N GLY A 409 -23.30 -8.42 7.87
CA GLY A 409 -22.12 -9.13 8.33
C GLY A 409 -21.12 -8.23 9.03
N SER A 410 -20.87 -7.04 8.49
CA SER A 410 -20.00 -6.04 9.09
C SER A 410 -20.52 -5.55 10.44
N ASP A 411 -21.81 -5.26 10.54
CA ASP A 411 -22.43 -4.86 11.80
C ASP A 411 -22.30 -5.95 12.86
N LEU A 412 -22.58 -7.20 12.50
CA LEU A 412 -22.43 -8.33 13.41
C LEU A 412 -20.97 -8.52 13.87
N TYR A 413 -20.00 -8.36 12.97
CA TYR A 413 -18.58 -8.43 13.28
C TYR A 413 -18.18 -7.38 14.34
N PHE A 414 -18.55 -6.13 14.14
CA PHE A 414 -18.23 -5.05 15.09
C PHE A 414 -18.96 -5.22 16.43
N GLU A 415 -20.24 -5.59 16.40
CA GLU A 415 -21.02 -5.80 17.62
C GLU A 415 -20.53 -6.99 18.44
N ARG A 416 -20.21 -8.11 17.76
CA ARG A 416 -19.77 -9.36 18.40
C ARG A 416 -18.39 -9.23 19.02
N HIS A 417 -17.48 -8.50 18.36
CA HIS A 417 -16.05 -8.51 18.66
C HIS A 417 -15.51 -7.17 19.16
N ASP A 418 -16.35 -6.18 19.42
CA ASP A 418 -15.93 -4.90 19.98
C ASP A 418 -15.12 -5.11 21.27
N GLY A 419 -13.92 -4.51 21.33
CA GLY A 419 -13.00 -4.65 22.46
C GLY A 419 -12.26 -5.99 22.53
N GLN A 420 -12.25 -6.76 21.45
CA GLN A 420 -11.60 -8.07 21.37
C GLN A 420 -10.49 -8.12 20.31
N ALA A 421 -9.57 -9.06 20.52
CA ALA A 421 -8.51 -9.43 19.58
C ALA A 421 -8.88 -10.77 18.91
N VAL A 422 -9.14 -10.78 17.62
CA VAL A 422 -9.79 -11.91 16.94
C VAL A 422 -9.05 -12.32 15.65
N THR A 423 -9.64 -13.24 14.89
CA THR A 423 -9.01 -13.86 13.72
C THR A 423 -9.77 -13.58 12.43
N THR A 424 -9.14 -13.87 11.29
CA THR A 424 -9.81 -13.84 9.98
C THR A 424 -11.00 -14.81 9.93
N ASP A 425 -10.90 -15.96 10.59
CA ASP A 425 -12.02 -16.89 10.71
C ASP A 425 -13.22 -16.28 11.44
N ASP A 426 -12.98 -15.47 12.47
CA ASP A 426 -14.04 -14.75 13.18
C ASP A 426 -14.77 -13.76 12.30
N PHE A 427 -14.04 -13.05 11.44
CA PHE A 427 -14.62 -12.14 10.45
C PHE A 427 -15.53 -12.88 9.47
N ILE A 428 -15.03 -13.97 8.89
CA ILE A 428 -15.81 -14.79 7.95
C ILE A 428 -17.03 -15.43 8.66
N LYS A 429 -16.87 -15.87 9.91
CA LYS A 429 -17.97 -16.43 10.70
C LYS A 429 -19.09 -15.41 10.92
N ALA A 430 -18.76 -14.15 11.18
CA ALA A 430 -19.76 -13.09 11.29
C ALA A 430 -20.52 -12.90 9.97
N MET A 431 -19.82 -12.94 8.83
CA MET A 431 -20.44 -12.86 7.51
C MET A 431 -21.37 -14.05 7.23
N GLU A 432 -20.95 -15.27 7.60
CA GLU A 432 -21.77 -16.47 7.48
C GLU A 432 -23.03 -16.39 8.36
N ASP A 433 -22.86 -16.06 9.63
CA ASP A 433 -23.96 -16.07 10.61
C ASP A 433 -25.02 -15.00 10.30
N ALA A 434 -24.60 -13.83 9.84
CA ALA A 434 -25.52 -12.75 9.49
C ALA A 434 -26.36 -13.06 8.24
N ASN A 435 -25.86 -13.93 7.36
CA ASN A 435 -26.46 -14.17 6.05
C ASN A 435 -26.92 -15.63 5.82
N GLY A 436 -26.66 -16.52 6.75
CA GLY A 436 -27.04 -17.93 6.62
C GLY A 436 -26.35 -18.64 5.46
N VAL A 437 -25.07 -18.33 5.20
CA VAL A 437 -24.26 -18.90 4.10
C VAL A 437 -23.08 -19.69 4.67
N ASP A 438 -22.53 -20.59 3.85
CA ASP A 438 -21.34 -21.37 4.13
C ASP A 438 -20.16 -20.89 3.30
N PHE A 439 -19.13 -20.36 3.95
CA PHE A 439 -17.89 -19.90 3.34
C PHE A 439 -16.70 -20.85 3.64
N THR A 440 -16.94 -22.11 3.98
CA THR A 440 -15.86 -23.05 4.29
C THR A 440 -14.83 -23.14 3.15
N GLN A 441 -15.31 -23.35 1.91
CA GLN A 441 -14.42 -23.37 0.74
C GLN A 441 -13.82 -21.99 0.44
N PHE A 442 -14.59 -20.92 0.61
CA PHE A 442 -14.14 -19.57 0.36
C PHE A 442 -12.92 -19.20 1.23
N LYS A 443 -12.82 -19.75 2.43
CA LYS A 443 -11.67 -19.48 3.34
C LYS A 443 -10.33 -19.90 2.76
N ARG A 444 -10.29 -20.69 1.70
CA ARG A 444 -9.04 -20.99 0.98
C ARG A 444 -8.35 -19.73 0.48
N TRP A 445 -9.08 -18.65 0.21
CA TRP A 445 -8.48 -17.36 -0.15
C TRP A 445 -7.55 -16.81 0.95
N TYR A 446 -7.83 -17.16 2.22
CA TYR A 446 -6.94 -16.79 3.33
C TYR A 446 -5.80 -17.77 3.55
N SER A 447 -6.00 -19.04 3.32
CA SER A 447 -5.04 -20.10 3.71
C SER A 447 -4.17 -20.61 2.57
N GLN A 448 -4.50 -20.33 1.31
CA GLN A 448 -3.77 -20.83 0.15
C GLN A 448 -3.11 -19.70 -0.63
N ALA A 449 -1.76 -19.79 -0.80
CA ALA A 449 -0.97 -18.83 -1.56
C ALA A 449 -1.13 -19.05 -3.07
N GLY A 450 -0.75 -18.05 -3.84
CA GLY A 450 -0.70 -18.11 -5.29
C GLY A 450 -1.89 -17.45 -5.98
N THR A 451 -1.65 -17.05 -7.23
CA THR A 451 -2.67 -16.43 -8.07
C THR A 451 -3.31 -17.47 -8.98
N PRO A 452 -4.64 -17.74 -8.84
CA PRO A 452 -5.30 -18.71 -9.71
C PRO A 452 -5.30 -18.28 -11.18
N ARG A 453 -5.18 -19.25 -12.05
CA ARG A 453 -5.42 -19.11 -13.49
C ARG A 453 -6.81 -19.61 -13.80
N LEU A 454 -7.54 -18.87 -14.61
CA LEU A 454 -8.91 -19.19 -15.02
C LEU A 454 -8.98 -19.20 -16.55
N GLU A 455 -8.95 -20.37 -17.13
CA GLU A 455 -9.08 -20.57 -18.58
C GLU A 455 -10.55 -20.74 -18.95
N VAL A 456 -11.03 -19.95 -19.93
CA VAL A 456 -12.42 -19.94 -20.33
C VAL A 456 -12.54 -20.35 -21.79
N SER A 457 -13.44 -21.31 -22.08
CA SER A 457 -13.79 -21.70 -23.43
C SER A 457 -15.29 -21.58 -23.65
N GLU A 458 -15.71 -21.41 -24.91
CA GLU A 458 -17.09 -21.20 -25.28
C GLU A 458 -17.61 -22.29 -26.26
N ALA A 459 -18.92 -22.54 -26.22
CA ALA A 459 -19.61 -23.34 -27.21
C ALA A 459 -20.98 -22.75 -27.48
N TYR A 460 -21.33 -22.57 -28.73
CA TYR A 460 -22.65 -22.09 -29.16
C TYR A 460 -23.37 -23.13 -30.00
N ASP A 461 -24.59 -23.47 -29.57
CA ASP A 461 -25.50 -24.34 -30.32
C ASP A 461 -26.64 -23.51 -30.88
N ALA A 462 -26.60 -23.24 -32.21
CA ALA A 462 -27.59 -22.42 -32.88
C ALA A 462 -28.97 -23.09 -32.93
N ALA A 463 -29.03 -24.42 -33.01
CA ALA A 463 -30.28 -25.15 -33.06
C ALA A 463 -31.02 -25.15 -31.71
N ALA A 464 -30.30 -25.33 -30.64
CA ALA A 464 -30.82 -25.27 -29.27
C ALA A 464 -30.89 -23.83 -28.70
N GLN A 465 -30.27 -22.84 -29.36
CA GLN A 465 -30.11 -21.46 -28.90
C GLN A 465 -29.49 -21.40 -27.52
N THR A 466 -28.45 -22.21 -27.28
CA THR A 466 -27.72 -22.25 -26.04
C THR A 466 -26.27 -21.80 -26.22
N TYR A 467 -25.78 -21.07 -25.22
CA TYR A 467 -24.38 -20.63 -25.13
C TYR A 467 -23.77 -21.13 -23.84
N SER A 468 -22.67 -21.86 -23.95
CA SER A 468 -21.99 -22.44 -22.79
C SER A 468 -20.59 -21.85 -22.60
N LEU A 469 -20.26 -21.55 -21.36
CA LEU A 469 -18.91 -21.17 -20.91
C LEU A 469 -18.37 -22.24 -19.97
N THR A 470 -17.21 -22.77 -20.29
CA THR A 470 -16.50 -23.74 -19.47
C THR A 470 -15.28 -23.05 -18.82
N PHE A 471 -15.24 -23.10 -17.49
CA PHE A 471 -14.18 -22.50 -16.68
C PHE A 471 -13.28 -23.61 -16.13
N ARG A 472 -11.95 -23.46 -16.33
CA ARG A 472 -10.94 -24.35 -15.76
C ARG A 472 -10.02 -23.51 -14.90
N GLN A 473 -9.99 -23.80 -13.58
CA GLN A 473 -9.10 -23.13 -12.65
C GLN A 473 -7.91 -24.03 -12.28
N SER A 474 -6.77 -23.39 -12.12
CA SER A 474 -5.56 -23.99 -11.59
C SER A 474 -4.78 -22.95 -10.80
N CYS A 475 -3.88 -23.40 -9.92
CA CYS A 475 -3.04 -22.48 -9.15
C CYS A 475 -1.59 -22.99 -9.22
N PRO A 476 -0.62 -22.13 -9.57
CA PRO A 476 0.78 -22.52 -9.61
C PRO A 476 1.31 -22.93 -8.23
N GLN A 477 2.31 -23.78 -8.20
CA GLN A 477 3.04 -24.10 -6.98
C GLN A 477 3.68 -22.84 -6.39
N THR A 478 3.74 -22.81 -5.08
CA THR A 478 4.35 -21.71 -4.29
C THR A 478 5.44 -22.28 -3.40
N PRO A 479 6.32 -21.42 -2.82
CA PRO A 479 7.47 -21.91 -2.02
C PRO A 479 7.10 -22.81 -0.84
N ASP A 480 5.90 -22.72 -0.29
CA ASP A 480 5.41 -23.59 0.78
C ASP A 480 5.14 -25.03 0.34
N LYS A 481 5.17 -25.29 -0.99
CA LYS A 481 4.93 -26.61 -1.61
C LYS A 481 3.60 -27.25 -1.22
N ALA A 482 2.62 -26.43 -0.77
CA ALA A 482 1.31 -26.93 -0.40
C ALA A 482 0.50 -27.38 -1.63
N GLU A 483 -0.35 -28.39 -1.44
CA GLU A 483 -1.31 -28.80 -2.46
C GLU A 483 -2.27 -27.66 -2.79
N LYS A 484 -2.54 -27.44 -4.08
CA LYS A 484 -3.47 -26.40 -4.54
C LYS A 484 -4.85 -26.99 -4.79
N LEU A 485 -5.83 -26.49 -4.05
CA LEU A 485 -7.23 -26.87 -4.14
C LEU A 485 -8.03 -25.78 -4.87
N PRO A 486 -9.19 -26.11 -5.50
CA PRO A 486 -10.02 -25.12 -6.15
C PRO A 486 -10.50 -24.03 -5.19
N PHE A 487 -10.45 -22.79 -5.66
CA PHE A 487 -11.04 -21.63 -4.97
C PHE A 487 -12.52 -21.47 -5.31
N VAL A 488 -13.24 -20.69 -4.53
CA VAL A 488 -14.51 -20.10 -4.93
C VAL A 488 -14.19 -18.80 -5.68
N ILE A 489 -14.43 -18.81 -6.99
CA ILE A 489 -14.12 -17.65 -7.85
C ILE A 489 -15.43 -17.03 -8.34
N PRO A 490 -15.84 -15.87 -7.81
CA PRO A 490 -16.98 -15.14 -8.32
C PRO A 490 -16.62 -14.45 -9.63
N VAL A 491 -17.28 -14.81 -10.71
CA VAL A 491 -17.08 -14.26 -12.06
C VAL A 491 -18.31 -13.46 -12.44
N GLU A 492 -18.19 -12.14 -12.41
CA GLU A 492 -19.23 -11.26 -12.93
C GLU A 492 -19.09 -11.16 -14.44
N LEU A 493 -20.16 -11.36 -15.18
CA LEU A 493 -20.14 -11.36 -16.64
C LEU A 493 -21.42 -10.85 -17.27
N GLY A 494 -21.30 -10.49 -18.55
CA GLY A 494 -22.40 -10.20 -19.45
C GLY A 494 -22.12 -10.79 -20.83
N LEU A 495 -23.12 -10.82 -21.66
CA LEU A 495 -23.03 -11.26 -23.06
C LEU A 495 -23.50 -10.12 -23.95
N LEU A 496 -22.71 -9.77 -24.99
CA LEU A 496 -23.04 -8.70 -25.94
C LEU A 496 -23.54 -9.30 -27.24
N ASP A 497 -24.58 -8.68 -27.83
CA ASP A 497 -25.03 -8.97 -29.19
C ASP A 497 -24.12 -8.28 -30.23
N ALA A 498 -24.43 -8.48 -31.50
CA ALA A 498 -23.69 -7.92 -32.64
C ALA A 498 -23.72 -6.38 -32.69
N GLU A 499 -24.69 -5.74 -32.06
CA GLU A 499 -24.88 -4.30 -31.99
C GLU A 499 -24.21 -3.70 -30.71
N GLY A 500 -23.68 -4.54 -29.84
CA GLY A 500 -23.02 -4.12 -28.59
C GLY A 500 -23.96 -3.95 -27.40
N ASN A 501 -25.19 -4.46 -27.49
CA ASN A 501 -26.12 -4.41 -26.36
C ASN A 501 -25.96 -5.63 -25.47
N ASP A 502 -26.15 -5.46 -24.19
CA ASP A 502 -26.17 -6.57 -23.23
C ASP A 502 -27.42 -7.42 -23.40
N LEU A 503 -27.23 -8.73 -23.46
CA LEU A 503 -28.33 -9.70 -23.57
C LEU A 503 -28.88 -10.04 -22.18
N PRO A 504 -30.17 -10.32 -22.04
CA PRO A 504 -30.74 -10.95 -20.86
C PRO A 504 -30.08 -12.30 -20.60
N LEU A 505 -29.74 -12.60 -19.35
CA LEU A 505 -29.01 -13.81 -18.95
C LEU A 505 -29.95 -14.79 -18.24
N ARG A 506 -30.25 -15.92 -18.87
CA ARG A 506 -31.03 -17.01 -18.27
C ARG A 506 -30.20 -18.29 -18.30
N LEU A 507 -29.84 -18.79 -17.14
CA LEU A 507 -29.15 -20.07 -17.01
C LEU A 507 -30.12 -21.23 -17.23
N ALA A 508 -29.59 -22.38 -17.68
CA ALA A 508 -30.36 -23.59 -17.88
C ALA A 508 -31.13 -23.95 -16.61
N GLY A 509 -32.44 -24.24 -16.79
CA GLY A 509 -33.35 -24.58 -15.69
C GLY A 509 -33.99 -23.38 -14.99
N GLU A 510 -33.62 -22.15 -15.29
CA GLU A 510 -34.29 -20.96 -14.76
C GLU A 510 -35.55 -20.62 -15.57
N ALA A 511 -36.60 -20.15 -14.87
CA ALA A 511 -37.85 -19.77 -15.50
C ALA A 511 -37.77 -18.42 -16.23
N ALA A 512 -36.90 -17.50 -15.78
CA ALA A 512 -36.74 -16.16 -16.30
C ALA A 512 -35.28 -15.70 -16.24
N ALA A 513 -34.93 -14.68 -17.04
CA ALA A 513 -33.61 -14.08 -17.03
C ALA A 513 -33.34 -13.40 -15.68
N GLY A 514 -32.10 -13.51 -15.22
CA GLY A 514 -31.61 -12.90 -13.97
C GLY A 514 -30.87 -11.57 -14.19
N GLY A 515 -31.30 -10.73 -15.14
CA GLY A 515 -30.65 -9.48 -15.50
C GLY A 515 -29.71 -9.60 -16.69
N THR A 516 -28.95 -8.56 -16.96
CA THR A 516 -27.95 -8.47 -18.05
C THR A 516 -26.53 -8.60 -17.60
N SER A 517 -26.27 -8.63 -16.28
CA SER A 517 -24.99 -8.90 -15.65
C SER A 517 -25.23 -9.85 -14.48
N ARG A 518 -24.38 -10.88 -14.35
CA ARG A 518 -24.54 -11.92 -13.32
C ARG A 518 -23.19 -12.29 -12.74
N VAL A 519 -23.21 -12.74 -11.48
CA VAL A 519 -22.08 -13.36 -10.82
C VAL A 519 -22.25 -14.89 -10.84
N LEU A 520 -21.31 -15.58 -11.49
CA LEU A 520 -21.24 -17.05 -11.46
C LEU A 520 -20.16 -17.46 -10.45
N SER A 521 -20.46 -18.43 -9.59
CA SER A 521 -19.49 -18.98 -8.65
C SER A 521 -18.84 -20.21 -9.24
N VAL A 522 -17.57 -20.09 -9.63
CA VAL A 522 -16.73 -21.23 -10.07
C VAL A 522 -16.12 -21.84 -8.82
N THR A 523 -16.51 -23.07 -8.50
CA THR A 523 -16.10 -23.76 -7.25
C THR A 523 -15.34 -25.06 -7.50
N GLU A 524 -15.31 -25.53 -8.74
CA GLU A 524 -14.69 -26.78 -9.14
C GLU A 524 -13.49 -26.53 -10.06
N ALA A 525 -12.62 -27.51 -10.21
CA ALA A 525 -11.49 -27.42 -11.13
C ALA A 525 -11.92 -27.18 -12.57
N GLU A 526 -13.05 -27.76 -12.98
CA GLU A 526 -13.71 -27.54 -14.26
C GLU A 526 -15.22 -27.44 -14.04
N GLN A 527 -15.85 -26.40 -14.59
CA GLN A 527 -17.27 -26.16 -14.40
C GLN A 527 -17.86 -25.45 -15.63
N THR A 528 -19.00 -25.91 -16.10
CA THR A 528 -19.69 -25.36 -17.27
C THR A 528 -21.00 -24.72 -16.87
N PHE A 529 -21.25 -23.52 -17.39
CA PHE A 529 -22.52 -22.81 -17.26
C PHE A 529 -23.15 -22.64 -18.65
N THR A 530 -24.44 -22.96 -18.79
CA THR A 530 -25.15 -22.85 -20.04
C THR A 530 -26.26 -21.81 -19.95
N PHE A 531 -26.26 -20.86 -20.89
CA PHE A 531 -27.28 -19.84 -21.03
C PHE A 531 -28.27 -20.29 -22.14
N GLU A 532 -29.55 -20.11 -21.88
CA GLU A 532 -30.64 -20.46 -22.79
C GLU A 532 -31.25 -19.20 -23.42
N GLY A 533 -31.90 -19.39 -24.57
CA GLY A 533 -32.56 -18.30 -25.29
C GLY A 533 -31.59 -17.34 -25.96
N VAL A 534 -30.41 -17.81 -26.34
CA VAL A 534 -29.37 -17.02 -27.02
C VAL A 534 -29.51 -17.22 -28.54
N GLN A 535 -30.09 -16.23 -29.22
CA GLN A 535 -30.51 -16.35 -30.63
C GLN A 535 -29.36 -16.31 -31.63
N ALA A 536 -28.25 -15.67 -31.31
CA ALA A 536 -27.03 -15.61 -32.10
C ALA A 536 -25.79 -15.72 -31.17
N LYS A 537 -24.66 -16.18 -31.70
CA LYS A 537 -23.43 -16.29 -30.93
C LYS A 537 -23.07 -14.94 -30.33
N PRO A 538 -23.00 -14.82 -28.98
CA PRO A 538 -22.67 -13.56 -28.32
C PRO A 538 -21.17 -13.40 -28.20
N LEU A 539 -20.76 -12.18 -27.82
CA LEU A 539 -19.40 -11.91 -27.33
C LEU A 539 -19.43 -11.79 -25.79
N PRO A 540 -18.70 -12.64 -25.06
CA PRO A 540 -18.72 -12.56 -23.60
C PRO A 540 -17.87 -11.41 -23.08
N SER A 541 -18.39 -10.69 -22.09
CA SER A 541 -17.68 -9.73 -21.26
C SER A 541 -17.42 -10.39 -19.92
N LEU A 542 -16.18 -10.82 -19.67
CA LEU A 542 -15.82 -11.68 -18.54
C LEU A 542 -15.12 -10.90 -17.43
N LEU A 543 -15.37 -11.33 -16.19
CA LEU A 543 -14.72 -10.78 -14.99
C LEU A 543 -14.93 -9.27 -14.88
N ARG A 544 -16.17 -8.82 -15.04
CA ARG A 544 -16.56 -7.41 -14.95
C ARG A 544 -16.16 -6.83 -13.60
N GLY A 545 -15.59 -5.63 -13.61
CA GLY A 545 -15.11 -4.95 -12.42
C GLY A 545 -13.93 -5.66 -11.73
N PHE A 546 -13.32 -6.64 -12.40
CA PHE A 546 -12.30 -7.51 -11.81
C PHE A 546 -12.83 -8.21 -10.55
N SER A 547 -13.89 -8.98 -10.70
CA SER A 547 -14.66 -9.58 -9.60
C SER A 547 -13.90 -10.63 -8.78
N ALA A 548 -12.71 -11.05 -9.21
CA ALA A 548 -11.82 -11.93 -8.47
C ALA A 548 -10.35 -11.70 -8.87
N PRO A 549 -9.40 -11.86 -7.94
CA PRO A 549 -7.97 -11.64 -8.22
C PRO A 549 -7.35 -12.86 -8.90
N VAL A 550 -7.65 -13.03 -10.18
CA VAL A 550 -7.25 -14.19 -10.99
C VAL A 550 -6.64 -13.75 -12.31
N LYS A 551 -5.88 -14.62 -12.94
CA LYS A 551 -5.40 -14.45 -14.32
C LYS A 551 -6.39 -15.16 -15.25
N LEU A 552 -7.32 -14.40 -15.81
CA LEU A 552 -8.31 -14.93 -16.75
C LEU A 552 -7.75 -14.95 -18.16
N SER A 553 -7.99 -16.04 -18.91
CA SER A 553 -7.71 -16.13 -20.33
C SER A 553 -8.94 -16.58 -21.11
N PHE A 554 -9.24 -15.85 -22.17
CA PHE A 554 -10.24 -16.17 -23.17
C PHE A 554 -9.67 -15.81 -24.54
N PRO A 555 -9.87 -16.60 -25.60
CA PRO A 555 -9.20 -16.37 -26.88
C PRO A 555 -9.88 -15.28 -27.72
N TYR A 556 -9.89 -14.05 -27.20
CA TYR A 556 -10.35 -12.89 -27.97
C TYR A 556 -9.40 -12.59 -29.12
N ASP A 557 -9.94 -12.41 -30.33
CA ASP A 557 -9.18 -11.78 -31.40
C ASP A 557 -9.14 -10.25 -31.24
N ARG A 558 -8.26 -9.58 -31.98
CA ARG A 558 -8.05 -8.13 -31.85
C ARG A 558 -9.29 -7.32 -32.27
N ASP A 559 -10.09 -7.80 -33.20
CA ASP A 559 -11.33 -7.13 -33.60
C ASP A 559 -12.40 -7.23 -32.51
N GLN A 560 -12.47 -8.38 -31.83
CA GLN A 560 -13.36 -8.56 -30.66
C GLN A 560 -12.96 -7.63 -29.51
N LEU A 561 -11.66 -7.48 -29.26
CA LEU A 561 -11.15 -6.56 -28.22
C LEU A 561 -11.49 -5.09 -28.57
N MET A 562 -11.34 -4.69 -29.82
CA MET A 562 -11.75 -3.35 -30.29
C MET A 562 -13.25 -3.13 -30.10
N PHE A 563 -14.06 -4.14 -30.38
CA PHE A 563 -15.51 -4.09 -30.18
C PHE A 563 -15.89 -3.90 -28.71
N LEU A 564 -15.22 -4.63 -27.79
CA LEU A 564 -15.43 -4.48 -26.34
C LEU A 564 -14.97 -3.09 -25.84
N MET A 565 -13.86 -2.56 -26.35
CA MET A 565 -13.41 -1.20 -26.03
C MET A 565 -14.49 -0.16 -26.34
N GLN A 566 -15.27 -0.37 -27.39
CA GLN A 566 -16.26 0.58 -27.85
C GLN A 566 -17.63 0.36 -27.20
N HIS A 567 -18.05 -0.88 -26.96
CA HIS A 567 -19.42 -1.23 -26.65
C HIS A 567 -19.68 -1.83 -25.27
N ASP A 568 -18.65 -2.33 -24.56
CA ASP A 568 -18.86 -2.95 -23.26
C ASP A 568 -19.53 -1.94 -22.30
N SER A 569 -20.59 -2.36 -21.64
CA SER A 569 -21.29 -1.54 -20.65
C SER A 569 -20.52 -1.38 -19.35
N ASP A 570 -19.61 -2.32 -19.06
CA ASP A 570 -18.73 -2.24 -17.89
C ASP A 570 -17.49 -1.39 -18.19
N GLY A 571 -17.36 -0.25 -17.51
CA GLY A 571 -16.24 0.69 -17.74
C GLY A 571 -14.88 0.07 -17.49
N PHE A 572 -14.74 -0.77 -16.45
CA PHE A 572 -13.50 -1.49 -16.21
C PHE A 572 -13.16 -2.42 -17.38
N ASN A 573 -14.12 -3.19 -17.87
CA ASN A 573 -13.89 -4.12 -18.98
C ASN A 573 -13.59 -3.42 -20.30
N ARG A 574 -14.10 -2.20 -20.54
CA ARG A 574 -13.68 -1.38 -21.68
C ARG A 574 -12.18 -1.10 -21.63
N TRP A 575 -11.69 -0.68 -20.48
CA TRP A 575 -10.25 -0.47 -20.26
C TRP A 575 -9.46 -1.77 -20.42
N GLU A 576 -9.94 -2.85 -19.80
CA GLU A 576 -9.29 -4.17 -19.87
C GLU A 576 -9.14 -4.68 -21.30
N ALA A 577 -10.18 -4.52 -22.13
CA ALA A 577 -10.12 -4.88 -23.55
C ALA A 577 -9.01 -4.13 -24.27
N GLY A 578 -8.85 -2.84 -23.99
CA GLY A 578 -7.74 -2.03 -24.52
C GLY A 578 -6.38 -2.47 -24.03
N GLN A 579 -6.27 -2.88 -22.78
CA GLN A 579 -5.03 -3.43 -22.22
C GLN A 579 -4.65 -4.76 -22.86
N GLN A 580 -5.63 -5.66 -23.06
CA GLN A 580 -5.38 -6.94 -23.73
C GLN A 580 -4.94 -6.74 -25.19
N LEU A 581 -5.57 -5.82 -25.92
CA LEU A 581 -5.17 -5.45 -27.28
C LEU A 581 -3.72 -4.92 -27.27
N SER A 582 -3.40 -4.00 -26.39
CA SER A 582 -2.05 -3.43 -26.26
C SER A 582 -1.01 -4.48 -25.90
N VAL A 583 -1.33 -5.40 -24.99
CA VAL A 583 -0.44 -6.52 -24.63
C VAL A 583 -0.15 -7.42 -25.82
N GLN A 584 -1.17 -7.81 -26.60
CA GLN A 584 -0.97 -8.64 -27.79
C GLN A 584 -0.05 -7.94 -28.81
N VAL A 585 -0.28 -6.66 -29.06
CA VAL A 585 0.53 -5.87 -30.00
C VAL A 585 1.98 -5.70 -29.50
N LEU A 586 2.16 -5.40 -28.21
CA LEU A 586 3.49 -5.25 -27.63
C LEU A 586 4.26 -6.56 -27.58
N GLN A 587 3.60 -7.68 -27.30
CA GLN A 587 4.24 -9.01 -27.33
C GLN A 587 4.68 -9.38 -28.76
N GLU A 588 3.91 -9.02 -29.77
CA GLU A 588 4.31 -9.16 -31.18
C GLU A 588 5.56 -8.34 -31.50
N LEU A 589 5.62 -7.08 -31.05
CA LEU A 589 6.77 -6.21 -31.23
C LEU A 589 8.02 -6.76 -30.50
N ILE A 590 7.86 -7.27 -29.27
CA ILE A 590 8.93 -7.92 -28.52
C ILE A 590 9.51 -9.10 -29.31
N GLY A 591 8.64 -9.94 -29.87
CA GLY A 591 9.05 -11.08 -30.71
C GLY A 591 9.79 -10.63 -31.96
N GLN A 592 9.33 -9.60 -32.63
CA GLN A 592 10.03 -9.02 -33.80
C GLN A 592 11.44 -8.53 -33.41
N HIS A 593 11.55 -7.80 -32.33
CA HIS A 593 12.84 -7.32 -31.82
C HIS A 593 13.79 -8.48 -31.52
N GLN A 594 13.31 -9.52 -30.88
CA GLN A 594 14.11 -10.72 -30.53
C GLN A 594 14.62 -11.46 -31.77
N ARG A 595 13.86 -11.42 -32.85
CA ARG A 595 14.27 -12.01 -34.16
C ARG A 595 15.12 -11.10 -35.02
N GLY A 596 15.41 -9.87 -34.56
CA GLY A 596 16.16 -8.87 -35.33
C GLY A 596 15.39 -8.30 -36.52
N GLU A 597 14.06 -8.41 -36.52
CA GLU A 597 13.19 -7.88 -37.56
C GLU A 597 12.94 -6.38 -37.36
N ALA A 598 12.59 -5.68 -38.42
CA ALA A 598 12.10 -4.31 -38.33
C ALA A 598 10.75 -4.30 -37.57
N LEU A 599 10.61 -3.40 -36.61
CA LEU A 599 9.37 -3.30 -35.81
C LEU A 599 8.23 -2.73 -36.67
N LYS A 600 7.09 -3.39 -36.63
CA LYS A 600 5.89 -2.98 -37.35
C LYS A 600 4.69 -3.07 -36.44
N LEU A 601 4.03 -1.92 -36.23
CA LEU A 601 2.88 -1.81 -35.34
C LEU A 601 1.60 -2.23 -36.06
N ASP A 602 0.78 -3.06 -35.43
CA ASP A 602 -0.57 -3.36 -35.89
C ASP A 602 -1.42 -2.08 -35.84
N GLN A 603 -1.92 -1.65 -37.01
CA GLN A 603 -2.68 -0.41 -37.15
C GLN A 603 -4.02 -0.41 -36.42
N ARG A 604 -4.53 -1.58 -36.01
CA ARG A 604 -5.73 -1.68 -35.15
C ARG A 604 -5.56 -0.97 -33.82
N LEU A 605 -4.38 -0.99 -33.24
CA LEU A 605 -4.10 -0.24 -32.00
C LEU A 605 -4.26 1.26 -32.23
N ILE A 606 -3.71 1.79 -33.32
CA ILE A 606 -3.85 3.20 -33.70
C ILE A 606 -5.32 3.57 -33.92
N THR A 607 -6.06 2.74 -34.63
CA THR A 607 -7.49 2.95 -34.88
C THR A 607 -8.27 2.98 -33.57
N ALA A 608 -8.02 2.02 -32.69
CA ALA A 608 -8.70 1.92 -31.40
C ALA A 608 -8.43 3.15 -30.52
N LEU A 609 -7.17 3.57 -30.38
CA LEU A 609 -6.80 4.74 -29.59
C LEU A 609 -7.31 6.04 -30.21
N GLY A 610 -7.33 6.13 -31.54
CA GLY A 610 -7.91 7.27 -32.25
C GLY A 610 -9.41 7.41 -32.00
N THR A 611 -10.14 6.30 -31.94
CA THR A 611 -11.56 6.28 -31.58
C THR A 611 -11.78 6.75 -30.14
N VAL A 612 -10.96 6.34 -29.21
CA VAL A 612 -11.00 6.79 -27.80
C VAL A 612 -10.76 8.30 -27.72
N LEU A 613 -9.74 8.80 -28.39
CA LEU A 613 -9.42 10.24 -28.43
C LEU A 613 -10.55 11.08 -29.04
N GLY A 614 -11.22 10.55 -30.07
CA GLY A 614 -12.33 11.24 -30.73
C GLY A 614 -13.66 11.17 -29.99
N ASN A 615 -13.78 10.38 -28.94
CA ASN A 615 -15.03 10.20 -28.21
C ASN A 615 -15.18 11.26 -27.12
N ALA A 616 -15.91 12.33 -27.43
CA ALA A 616 -16.17 13.43 -26.49
C ALA A 616 -17.11 13.05 -25.33
N SER A 617 -17.81 11.90 -25.41
CA SER A 617 -18.71 11.43 -24.34
C SER A 617 -18.00 10.66 -23.24
N LEU A 618 -16.75 10.22 -23.46
CA LEU A 618 -15.96 9.57 -22.44
C LEU A 618 -15.39 10.60 -21.43
N ASP A 619 -15.42 10.22 -20.16
CA ASP A 619 -14.74 10.99 -19.12
C ASP A 619 -13.26 11.17 -19.46
N PRO A 620 -12.69 12.37 -19.36
CA PRO A 620 -11.27 12.62 -19.66
C PRO A 620 -10.31 11.70 -18.89
N ALA A 621 -10.62 11.35 -17.63
CA ALA A 621 -9.80 10.42 -16.86
C ALA A 621 -9.83 9.01 -17.48
N MET A 622 -10.97 8.57 -17.97
CA MET A 622 -11.12 7.30 -18.66
C MET A 622 -10.34 7.28 -19.98
N VAL A 623 -10.39 8.37 -20.74
CA VAL A 623 -9.58 8.54 -21.96
C VAL A 623 -8.09 8.43 -21.63
N ALA A 624 -7.63 9.09 -20.56
CA ALA A 624 -6.24 9.03 -20.12
C ALA A 624 -5.81 7.60 -19.76
N GLU A 625 -6.66 6.86 -19.02
CA GLU A 625 -6.39 5.47 -18.66
C GLU A 625 -6.34 4.56 -19.90
N MET A 626 -7.24 4.74 -20.85
CA MET A 626 -7.27 3.95 -22.08
C MET A 626 -6.12 4.25 -23.02
N LEU A 627 -5.54 5.47 -22.98
CA LEU A 627 -4.35 5.85 -23.75
C LEU A 627 -3.07 5.31 -23.11
N SER A 628 -3.09 4.92 -21.84
CA SER A 628 -1.91 4.43 -21.13
C SER A 628 -1.59 3.00 -21.57
N LEU A 629 -0.41 2.82 -22.16
CA LEU A 629 0.09 1.49 -22.51
C LEU A 629 0.45 0.70 -21.24
N PRO A 630 0.35 -0.65 -21.29
CA PRO A 630 0.90 -1.49 -20.23
C PRO A 630 2.34 -1.09 -19.90
N GLY A 631 2.68 -1.00 -18.62
CA GLY A 631 4.01 -0.63 -18.18
C GLY A 631 5.02 -1.75 -18.38
N GLU A 632 6.31 -1.39 -18.36
CA GLU A 632 7.40 -2.38 -18.50
C GLU A 632 7.39 -3.40 -17.35
N ALA A 633 7.07 -2.98 -16.13
CA ALA A 633 6.96 -3.90 -14.99
C ALA A 633 5.85 -4.93 -15.18
N TYR A 634 4.71 -4.51 -15.71
CA TYR A 634 3.61 -5.44 -16.02
C TYR A 634 3.97 -6.41 -17.16
N LEU A 635 4.59 -5.91 -18.21
CA LEU A 635 5.06 -6.75 -19.33
C LEU A 635 6.13 -7.75 -18.86
N THR A 636 6.98 -7.36 -17.92
CA THR A 636 7.92 -8.26 -17.26
C THR A 636 7.20 -9.36 -16.50
N GLU A 637 6.19 -9.01 -15.70
CA GLU A 637 5.43 -9.98 -14.90
C GLU A 637 4.73 -11.03 -15.75
N ILE A 638 4.12 -10.65 -16.87
CA ILE A 638 3.40 -11.58 -17.73
C ILE A 638 4.31 -12.37 -18.68
N SER A 639 5.58 -12.02 -18.79
CA SER A 639 6.56 -12.76 -19.60
C SER A 639 6.98 -14.04 -18.90
N GLN A 640 7.24 -15.11 -19.65
CA GLN A 640 7.83 -16.32 -19.10
C GLN A 640 9.29 -16.08 -18.70
N VAL A 641 10.05 -15.50 -19.62
CA VAL A 641 11.40 -14.96 -19.39
C VAL A 641 11.39 -13.52 -19.85
N ALA A 642 11.69 -12.59 -18.95
CA ALA A 642 11.68 -11.18 -19.26
C ALA A 642 12.92 -10.74 -20.05
N ASP A 643 12.70 -10.22 -21.24
CA ASP A 643 13.72 -9.58 -22.05
C ASP A 643 13.61 -8.06 -21.87
N VAL A 644 14.39 -7.52 -20.93
CA VAL A 644 14.31 -6.11 -20.52
C VAL A 644 14.49 -5.17 -21.72
N ASP A 645 15.48 -5.45 -22.57
CA ASP A 645 15.82 -4.58 -23.70
C ASP A 645 14.74 -4.63 -24.80
N ALA A 646 14.21 -5.83 -25.09
CA ALA A 646 13.13 -5.99 -26.06
C ALA A 646 11.82 -5.35 -25.59
N ILE A 647 11.47 -5.47 -24.30
CA ILE A 647 10.30 -4.84 -23.70
C ILE A 647 10.39 -3.32 -23.83
N HIS A 648 11.54 -2.75 -23.48
CA HIS A 648 11.77 -1.30 -23.60
C HIS A 648 11.68 -0.83 -25.05
N ALA A 649 12.36 -1.50 -25.96
CA ALA A 649 12.37 -1.14 -27.39
C ALA A 649 10.97 -1.21 -28.02
N ALA A 650 10.20 -2.26 -27.71
CA ALA A 650 8.83 -2.44 -28.21
C ALA A 650 7.90 -1.33 -27.71
N ARG A 651 7.96 -1.04 -26.42
CA ARG A 651 7.10 -0.02 -25.81
C ARG A 651 7.43 1.39 -26.32
N GLU A 652 8.72 1.74 -26.42
CA GLU A 652 9.14 3.02 -26.98
C GLU A 652 8.76 3.17 -28.45
N PHE A 653 8.89 2.12 -29.24
CA PHE A 653 8.45 2.13 -30.64
C PHE A 653 6.93 2.38 -30.73
N ALA A 654 6.13 1.69 -29.93
CA ALA A 654 4.68 1.90 -29.90
C ALA A 654 4.32 3.35 -29.52
N ARG A 655 4.98 3.92 -28.51
CA ARG A 655 4.79 5.32 -28.10
C ARG A 655 5.11 6.30 -29.23
N GLN A 656 6.21 6.08 -29.95
CA GLN A 656 6.61 6.90 -31.10
C GLN A 656 5.57 6.83 -32.23
N GLN A 657 5.06 5.64 -32.55
CA GLN A 657 4.05 5.46 -33.57
C GLN A 657 2.71 6.10 -33.23
N ILE A 658 2.28 5.99 -31.96
CA ILE A 658 1.07 6.66 -31.47
C ILE A 658 1.23 8.17 -31.60
N ALA A 659 2.34 8.71 -31.15
CA ALA A 659 2.64 10.15 -31.26
C ALA A 659 2.66 10.65 -32.71
N ALA A 660 3.25 9.88 -33.62
CA ALA A 660 3.34 10.26 -35.04
C ALA A 660 1.98 10.20 -35.74
N GLN A 661 1.22 9.11 -35.53
CA GLN A 661 -0.03 8.88 -36.28
C GLN A 661 -1.25 9.57 -35.68
N LEU A 662 -1.23 9.87 -34.38
CA LEU A 662 -2.34 10.55 -33.67
C LEU A 662 -1.96 11.96 -33.22
N PHE A 663 -0.92 12.55 -33.79
CA PHE A 663 -0.38 13.85 -33.37
C PHE A 663 -1.46 14.93 -33.29
N ASP A 664 -2.24 15.12 -34.35
CA ASP A 664 -3.22 16.20 -34.42
C ASP A 664 -4.34 16.04 -33.38
N ALA A 665 -4.80 14.82 -33.16
CA ALA A 665 -5.82 14.53 -32.14
C ALA A 665 -5.27 14.74 -30.72
N LEU A 666 -4.06 14.29 -30.46
CA LEU A 666 -3.37 14.51 -29.15
C LEU A 666 -3.13 16.00 -28.92
N TRP A 667 -2.66 16.73 -29.92
CA TRP A 667 -2.40 18.15 -29.83
C TRP A 667 -3.67 18.95 -29.54
N ALA A 668 -4.76 18.62 -30.21
CA ALA A 668 -6.06 19.26 -29.96
C ALA A 668 -6.56 19.06 -28.52
N ARG A 669 -6.44 17.84 -28.01
CA ARG A 669 -6.80 17.53 -26.61
C ARG A 669 -5.89 18.24 -25.61
N TYR A 670 -4.60 18.27 -25.87
CA TYR A 670 -3.65 18.99 -25.04
C TYR A 670 -4.00 20.48 -24.97
N GLN A 671 -4.16 21.13 -26.12
CA GLN A 671 -4.44 22.57 -26.18
C GLN A 671 -5.75 22.94 -25.50
N ALA A 672 -6.81 22.17 -25.74
CA ALA A 672 -8.11 22.43 -25.13
C ALA A 672 -8.06 22.35 -23.59
N ASN A 673 -7.37 21.38 -23.05
CA ASN A 673 -7.22 21.21 -21.59
C ASN A 673 -6.26 22.27 -21.01
N ARG A 674 -5.19 22.59 -21.71
CA ARG A 674 -4.23 23.62 -21.30
C ARG A 674 -4.87 25.00 -21.26
N GLU A 675 -5.78 25.31 -22.18
CA GLU A 675 -6.52 26.59 -22.17
C GLU A 675 -7.39 26.74 -20.90
N VAL A 676 -8.03 25.65 -20.46
CA VAL A 676 -8.77 25.66 -19.20
C VAL A 676 -7.81 25.90 -18.02
N SER A 677 -6.62 25.29 -18.01
CA SER A 677 -5.61 25.50 -16.97
C SER A 677 -5.12 26.97 -16.93
N ARG A 678 -5.00 27.61 -18.06
CA ARG A 678 -4.61 29.03 -18.13
C ARG A 678 -5.70 29.98 -17.60
N SER A 679 -6.94 29.60 -17.76
CA SER A 679 -8.09 30.47 -17.49
C SER A 679 -8.75 30.25 -16.13
N THR A 680 -8.38 29.18 -15.40
CA THR A 680 -8.96 28.84 -14.11
C THR A 680 -7.88 28.54 -13.08
N ALA A 681 -8.10 28.94 -11.82
CA ALA A 681 -7.24 28.57 -10.72
C ALA A 681 -7.31 27.06 -10.45
N TYR A 682 -6.25 26.52 -9.84
CA TYR A 682 -6.19 25.11 -9.45
C TYR A 682 -7.32 24.73 -8.50
N VAL A 683 -7.94 23.58 -8.77
CA VAL A 683 -8.95 22.95 -7.91
C VAL A 683 -8.62 21.45 -7.77
N ALA A 684 -8.58 20.97 -6.53
CA ALA A 684 -8.31 19.56 -6.20
C ALA A 684 -9.62 18.75 -6.14
N GLU A 685 -10.24 18.58 -7.29
CA GLU A 685 -11.50 17.81 -7.45
C GLU A 685 -11.42 16.87 -8.65
N ALA A 686 -12.19 15.79 -8.63
CA ALA A 686 -12.19 14.72 -9.62
C ALA A 686 -12.27 15.22 -11.08
N LYS A 687 -13.16 16.17 -11.35
CA LYS A 687 -13.33 16.77 -12.70
C LYS A 687 -12.04 17.44 -13.21
N HIS A 688 -11.34 18.12 -12.33
CA HIS A 688 -10.10 18.82 -12.66
C HIS A 688 -8.91 17.87 -12.73
N PHE A 689 -8.88 16.84 -11.86
CA PHE A 689 -7.90 15.74 -11.97
C PHE A 689 -8.01 15.05 -13.33
N ALA A 690 -9.24 14.72 -13.75
CA ALA A 690 -9.51 14.07 -15.03
C ALA A 690 -8.96 14.90 -16.20
N ARG A 691 -9.24 16.18 -16.22
CA ARG A 691 -8.79 17.10 -17.26
C ARG A 691 -7.27 17.18 -17.35
N ARG A 692 -6.60 17.35 -16.20
CA ARG A 692 -5.14 17.43 -16.14
C ARG A 692 -4.48 16.09 -16.52
N SER A 693 -5.06 14.96 -16.15
CA SER A 693 -4.51 13.66 -16.52
C SER A 693 -4.51 13.43 -18.04
N LEU A 694 -5.57 13.83 -18.72
CA LEU A 694 -5.63 13.79 -20.19
C LEU A 694 -4.64 14.75 -20.84
N GLN A 695 -4.56 15.98 -20.34
CA GLN A 695 -3.57 16.97 -20.80
C GLN A 695 -2.16 16.42 -20.72
N ASN A 696 -1.81 15.82 -19.60
CA ASN A 696 -0.46 15.40 -19.29
C ASN A 696 -0.05 14.12 -20.04
N ILE A 697 -0.95 13.15 -20.22
CA ILE A 697 -0.63 11.98 -21.03
C ILE A 697 -0.48 12.37 -22.50
N ALA A 698 -1.31 13.28 -23.00
CA ALA A 698 -1.18 13.81 -24.34
C ALA A 698 0.20 14.47 -24.54
N LEU A 699 0.64 15.29 -23.59
CA LEU A 699 1.97 15.94 -23.66
C LEU A 699 3.11 14.92 -23.70
N SER A 700 3.02 13.86 -22.90
CA SER A 700 4.05 12.81 -22.86
C SER A 700 4.18 12.07 -24.20
N TYR A 701 3.07 11.81 -24.88
CA TYR A 701 3.12 11.27 -26.24
C TYR A 701 3.64 12.28 -27.25
N LEU A 702 3.16 13.51 -27.21
CA LEU A 702 3.54 14.57 -28.16
C LEU A 702 5.02 14.84 -28.19
N MET A 703 5.71 14.79 -27.04
CA MET A 703 7.15 15.00 -26.96
C MET A 703 7.96 13.94 -27.73
N GLN A 704 7.40 12.75 -27.93
CA GLN A 704 8.04 11.73 -28.77
C GLN A 704 8.25 12.18 -30.21
N SER A 705 7.49 13.17 -30.68
CA SER A 705 7.63 13.75 -32.01
C SER A 705 8.90 14.61 -32.16
N GLY A 706 9.46 15.14 -31.09
CA GLY A 706 10.58 16.07 -31.11
C GLY A 706 10.28 17.40 -31.77
N LYS A 707 9.01 17.73 -32.03
CA LYS A 707 8.64 18.98 -32.72
C LYS A 707 8.89 20.20 -31.84
N PRO A 708 9.43 21.31 -32.42
CA PRO A 708 9.69 22.53 -31.64
C PRO A 708 8.47 23.10 -30.91
N GLN A 709 7.30 23.02 -31.54
CA GLN A 709 6.03 23.50 -30.91
C GLN A 709 5.68 22.76 -29.62
N VAL A 710 6.03 21.47 -29.50
CA VAL A 710 5.82 20.68 -28.30
C VAL A 710 6.81 21.07 -27.21
N LEU A 711 8.08 21.28 -27.57
CA LEU A 711 9.07 21.81 -26.64
C LEU A 711 8.64 23.17 -26.07
N GLU A 712 8.22 24.09 -26.95
CA GLU A 712 7.73 25.40 -26.53
C GLU A 712 6.54 25.30 -25.57
N ALA A 713 5.55 24.45 -25.88
CA ALA A 713 4.39 24.22 -25.02
C ALA A 713 4.77 23.61 -23.67
N THR A 714 5.74 22.69 -23.65
CA THR A 714 6.26 22.08 -22.42
C THR A 714 6.95 23.10 -21.53
N LEU A 715 7.80 23.95 -22.10
CA LEU A 715 8.47 25.02 -21.36
C LEU A 715 7.48 26.05 -20.82
N GLU A 716 6.47 26.41 -21.60
CA GLU A 716 5.40 27.31 -21.15
C GLU A 716 4.62 26.68 -19.98
N GLN A 717 4.24 25.41 -20.08
CA GLN A 717 3.57 24.71 -18.98
C GLN A 717 4.44 24.68 -17.72
N PHE A 718 5.71 24.38 -17.85
CA PHE A 718 6.66 24.37 -16.72
C PHE A 718 6.75 25.73 -16.03
N ASP A 719 6.87 26.82 -16.80
CA ASP A 719 7.10 28.16 -16.26
C ASP A 719 5.84 28.83 -15.74
N GLN A 720 4.68 28.59 -16.34
CA GLN A 720 3.47 29.39 -16.15
C GLN A 720 2.32 28.67 -15.41
N CYS A 721 2.47 27.37 -15.06
CA CYS A 721 1.42 26.69 -14.31
C CYS A 721 1.38 27.12 -12.86
N ASP A 722 0.21 26.93 -12.23
CA ASP A 722 -0.05 27.24 -10.83
C ASP A 722 -0.08 26.01 -9.91
N ASN A 723 0.32 24.85 -10.43
CA ASN A 723 0.22 23.58 -9.69
C ASN A 723 1.36 22.61 -10.01
N MET A 724 1.63 21.71 -9.06
CA MET A 724 2.70 20.75 -9.16
C MET A 724 2.41 19.66 -10.20
N THR A 725 1.15 19.28 -10.43
CA THR A 725 0.79 18.27 -11.44
C THR A 725 1.30 18.65 -12.82
N GLU A 726 1.01 19.87 -13.26
CA GLU A 726 1.45 20.35 -14.56
C GLU A 726 2.97 20.61 -14.61
N ARG A 727 3.51 21.15 -13.52
CA ARG A 727 4.96 21.47 -13.46
C ARG A 727 5.82 20.21 -13.47
N LEU A 728 5.48 19.23 -12.63
CA LEU A 728 6.24 17.98 -12.53
C LEU A 728 6.12 17.15 -13.81
N THR A 729 4.97 17.13 -14.46
CA THR A 729 4.81 16.47 -15.76
C THR A 729 5.69 17.12 -16.82
N ALA A 730 5.68 18.44 -16.90
CA ALA A 730 6.54 19.16 -17.83
C ALA A 730 8.02 18.86 -17.58
N LEU A 731 8.45 18.84 -16.32
CA LEU A 731 9.81 18.46 -15.94
C LEU A 731 10.14 17.03 -16.36
N ALA A 732 9.27 16.07 -16.09
CA ALA A 732 9.47 14.66 -16.44
C ALA A 732 9.58 14.48 -17.98
N VAL A 733 8.74 15.17 -18.73
CA VAL A 733 8.76 15.17 -20.20
C VAL A 733 10.08 15.72 -20.73
N LEU A 734 10.57 16.83 -20.16
CA LEU A 734 11.87 17.41 -20.51
C LEU A 734 13.04 16.49 -20.17
N VAL A 735 12.99 15.86 -18.97
CA VAL A 735 14.05 14.96 -18.48
C VAL A 735 14.25 13.76 -19.40
N ASN A 736 13.18 13.27 -20.01
CA ASN A 736 13.22 12.14 -20.95
C ASN A 736 13.35 12.58 -22.42
N SER A 737 13.46 13.87 -22.69
CA SER A 737 13.57 14.43 -24.04
C SER A 737 15.02 14.49 -24.55
N PRO A 738 15.23 14.66 -25.87
CA PRO A 738 16.57 14.87 -26.42
C PRO A 738 17.10 16.29 -26.21
N PHE A 739 16.31 17.20 -25.63
CA PHE A 739 16.67 18.62 -25.45
C PHE A 739 17.50 18.83 -24.19
N GLU A 740 18.78 18.56 -24.27
CA GLU A 740 19.72 18.53 -23.14
C GLU A 740 19.86 19.88 -22.43
N ALA A 741 19.97 20.98 -23.17
CA ALA A 741 20.13 22.30 -22.58
C ALA A 741 18.89 22.75 -21.78
N GLU A 742 17.72 22.56 -22.37
CA GLU A 742 16.42 22.89 -21.72
C GLU A 742 16.17 22.00 -20.51
N ARG A 743 16.51 20.72 -20.60
CA ARG A 743 16.44 19.78 -19.48
C ARG A 743 17.30 20.23 -18.31
N ALA A 744 18.58 20.55 -18.58
CA ALA A 744 19.51 20.98 -17.54
C ALA A 744 19.03 22.27 -16.85
N LYS A 745 18.56 23.24 -17.63
CA LYS A 745 18.03 24.51 -17.12
C LYS A 745 16.79 24.32 -16.25
N ALA A 746 15.88 23.47 -16.69
CA ALA A 746 14.63 23.19 -15.94
C ALA A 746 14.92 22.48 -14.61
N LEU A 747 15.82 21.49 -14.63
CA LEU A 747 16.22 20.78 -13.39
C LEU A 747 16.88 21.73 -12.38
N GLU A 748 17.75 22.62 -12.84
CA GLU A 748 18.41 23.60 -11.96
C GLU A 748 17.39 24.60 -11.39
N ALA A 749 16.51 25.14 -12.22
CA ALA A 749 15.47 26.08 -11.78
C ALA A 749 14.51 25.46 -10.78
N PHE A 750 14.10 24.22 -11.00
CA PHE A 750 13.23 23.48 -10.10
C PHE A 750 13.88 23.25 -8.73
N ALA A 751 15.11 22.76 -8.73
CA ALA A 751 15.86 22.51 -7.50
C ALA A 751 16.12 23.81 -6.69
N GLU A 752 16.47 24.91 -7.35
CA GLU A 752 16.68 26.18 -6.68
C GLU A 752 15.39 26.72 -6.04
N HIS A 753 14.26 26.60 -6.75
CA HIS A 753 12.97 27.08 -6.25
C HIS A 753 12.45 26.24 -5.07
N PHE A 754 12.66 24.92 -5.08
CA PHE A 754 12.09 24.01 -4.10
C PHE A 754 13.12 23.42 -3.10
N LYS A 755 14.33 23.95 -3.06
CA LYS A 755 15.41 23.40 -2.23
C LYS A 755 15.07 23.22 -0.75
N ASP A 756 14.18 24.06 -0.21
CA ASP A 756 13.77 24.02 1.19
C ASP A 756 12.52 23.15 1.43
N ASN A 757 12.01 22.46 0.40
CA ASN A 757 10.86 21.58 0.53
C ASN A 757 11.28 20.12 0.29
N PRO A 758 11.45 19.30 1.37
CA PRO A 758 11.94 17.93 1.24
C PRO A 758 11.06 17.03 0.36
N LEU A 759 9.74 17.18 0.43
CA LEU A 759 8.81 16.34 -0.35
C LEU A 759 8.88 16.65 -1.85
N VAL A 760 9.09 17.90 -2.22
CA VAL A 760 9.25 18.31 -3.61
C VAL A 760 10.62 17.85 -4.13
N MET A 761 11.67 17.97 -3.31
CA MET A 761 13.00 17.45 -3.67
C MET A 761 12.98 15.93 -3.87
N ASP A 762 12.16 15.18 -3.15
CA ASP A 762 11.94 13.75 -3.40
C ASP A 762 11.44 13.52 -4.82
N GLN A 763 10.50 14.32 -5.31
CA GLN A 763 10.00 14.23 -6.69
C GLN A 763 11.08 14.56 -7.72
N TRP A 764 11.92 15.55 -7.43
CA TRP A 764 13.06 15.92 -8.27
C TRP A 764 14.06 14.75 -8.40
N PHE A 765 14.34 14.04 -7.32
CA PHE A 765 15.16 12.82 -7.36
C PHE A 765 14.49 11.72 -8.17
N SER A 766 13.21 11.45 -7.93
CA SER A 766 12.46 10.36 -8.58
C SER A 766 12.36 10.54 -10.09
N VAL A 767 12.08 11.74 -10.57
CA VAL A 767 11.96 12.04 -11.99
C VAL A 767 13.29 11.73 -12.72
N GLN A 768 14.42 12.08 -12.11
CA GLN A 768 15.73 11.81 -12.68
C GLN A 768 16.13 10.33 -12.58
N ALA A 769 15.83 9.68 -11.44
CA ALA A 769 16.12 8.27 -11.25
C ALA A 769 15.33 7.37 -12.22
N ALA A 770 14.10 7.75 -12.54
CA ALA A 770 13.23 7.00 -13.46
C ALA A 770 13.51 7.26 -14.94
N SER A 771 14.37 8.21 -15.28
CA SER A 771 14.71 8.53 -16.69
C SER A 771 15.42 7.36 -17.36
N THR A 772 14.85 6.86 -18.47
CA THR A 772 15.39 5.72 -19.22
C THR A 772 16.49 6.10 -20.20
N LEU A 773 16.87 7.37 -20.28
CA LEU A 773 18.02 7.81 -21.09
C LEU A 773 19.30 7.09 -20.63
N PRO A 774 20.28 6.86 -21.54
CA PRO A 774 21.54 6.21 -21.18
C PRO A 774 22.25 6.91 -20.01
N GLY A 775 23.02 6.13 -19.23
CA GLY A 775 23.79 6.66 -18.10
C GLY A 775 23.00 6.80 -16.78
N GLY A 776 21.88 6.08 -16.63
CA GLY A 776 21.02 6.18 -15.45
C GLY A 776 21.71 5.93 -14.12
N LEU A 777 22.55 4.90 -14.04
CA LEU A 777 23.27 4.58 -12.78
C LEU A 777 24.26 5.70 -12.42
N ALA A 778 24.99 6.25 -13.36
CA ALA A 778 25.93 7.35 -13.10
C ALA A 778 25.20 8.59 -12.57
N ARG A 779 24.03 8.92 -13.14
CA ARG A 779 23.19 10.03 -12.65
C ARG A 779 22.70 9.80 -11.22
N VAL A 780 22.25 8.59 -10.91
CA VAL A 780 21.79 8.24 -9.53
C VAL A 780 22.95 8.36 -8.53
N LYS A 781 24.13 7.84 -8.87
CA LYS A 781 25.31 7.97 -7.99
C LYS A 781 25.70 9.43 -7.76
N ALA A 782 25.61 10.27 -8.77
CA ALA A 782 25.86 11.71 -8.64
C ALA A 782 24.81 12.38 -7.74
N LEU A 783 23.54 12.03 -7.88
CA LEU A 783 22.45 12.56 -7.08
C LEU A 783 22.55 12.15 -5.59
N MET A 784 23.12 10.99 -5.28
CA MET A 784 23.38 10.57 -3.91
C MET A 784 24.36 11.50 -3.18
N GLN A 785 25.17 12.27 -3.91
CA GLN A 785 26.07 13.27 -3.34
C GLN A 785 25.41 14.64 -3.13
N HIS A 786 24.17 14.80 -3.57
CA HIS A 786 23.44 16.05 -3.37
C HIS A 786 23.17 16.30 -1.89
N PRO A 787 23.29 17.55 -1.39
CA PRO A 787 23.10 17.87 0.04
C PRO A 787 21.72 17.49 0.59
N ALA A 788 20.69 17.45 -0.26
CA ALA A 788 19.33 17.07 0.13
C ALA A 788 19.14 15.56 0.30
N PHE A 789 20.08 14.73 -0.12
CA PHE A 789 19.98 13.27 -0.03
C PHE A 789 20.63 12.73 1.23
N THR A 790 19.97 11.76 1.88
CA THR A 790 20.53 10.98 3.00
C THR A 790 19.93 9.59 3.05
N LEU A 791 20.74 8.58 3.35
CA LEU A 791 20.28 7.20 3.57
C LEU A 791 19.49 7.04 4.87
N LYS A 792 19.55 8.00 5.78
CA LYS A 792 18.81 7.94 7.05
C LYS A 792 17.33 8.28 6.93
N ASN A 793 16.90 8.87 5.81
CA ASN A 793 15.51 9.23 5.57
C ASN A 793 14.88 8.24 4.58
N PRO A 794 13.85 7.48 5.00
CA PRO A 794 13.19 6.49 4.13
C PRO A 794 12.60 7.07 2.84
N ASN A 795 12.05 8.28 2.88
CA ASN A 795 11.49 8.93 1.70
C ASN A 795 12.55 9.19 0.63
N LYS A 796 13.74 9.63 1.04
CA LYS A 796 14.87 9.87 0.13
C LYS A 796 15.35 8.58 -0.51
N VAL A 797 15.48 7.51 0.27
CA VAL A 797 15.90 6.19 -0.24
C VAL A 797 14.88 5.68 -1.27
N ARG A 798 13.60 5.73 -0.96
CA ARG A 798 12.54 5.33 -1.91
C ARG A 798 12.52 6.19 -3.16
N ALA A 799 12.68 7.50 -3.01
CA ALA A 799 12.62 8.45 -4.13
C ALA A 799 13.76 8.29 -5.13
N LEU A 800 14.97 8.00 -4.68
CA LEU A 800 16.14 7.89 -5.55
C LEU A 800 16.47 6.43 -5.88
N VAL A 801 16.74 5.62 -4.87
CA VAL A 801 17.19 4.22 -5.06
C VAL A 801 16.00 3.34 -5.47
N GLY A 802 14.89 3.45 -4.78
CA GLY A 802 13.67 2.68 -5.08
C GLY A 802 13.13 2.98 -6.47
N ALA A 803 13.08 4.24 -6.87
CA ALA A 803 12.63 4.64 -8.21
C ALA A 803 13.58 4.12 -9.30
N PHE A 804 14.88 4.19 -9.10
CA PHE A 804 15.86 3.64 -10.05
C PHE A 804 15.69 2.13 -10.24
N ALA A 805 15.68 1.37 -9.14
CA ALA A 805 15.63 -0.09 -9.20
C ALA A 805 14.26 -0.64 -9.63
N GLY A 806 13.17 0.06 -9.29
CA GLY A 806 11.81 -0.40 -9.55
C GLY A 806 11.15 0.18 -10.81
N GLN A 807 11.59 1.33 -11.30
CA GLN A 807 10.96 2.03 -12.42
C GLN A 807 11.88 2.19 -13.65
N ASN A 808 13.18 2.21 -13.46
CA ASN A 808 14.16 2.35 -14.55
C ASN A 808 14.77 1.00 -14.88
N LEU A 809 13.95 0.10 -15.41
CA LEU A 809 14.34 -1.31 -15.59
C LEU A 809 15.48 -1.47 -16.61
N VAL A 810 15.47 -0.73 -17.71
CA VAL A 810 16.49 -0.84 -18.74
C VAL A 810 17.89 -0.48 -18.22
N ASN A 811 18.01 0.52 -17.35
CA ASN A 811 19.29 0.91 -16.76
C ASN A 811 19.65 0.07 -15.52
N PHE A 812 18.67 -0.25 -14.66
CA PHE A 812 18.92 -1.10 -13.51
C PHE A 812 19.41 -2.50 -13.93
N HIS A 813 18.80 -3.08 -14.96
CA HIS A 813 19.16 -4.39 -15.49
C HIS A 813 20.23 -4.36 -16.57
N ALA A 814 21.11 -3.37 -16.55
CA ALA A 814 22.25 -3.31 -17.50
C ALA A 814 23.01 -4.65 -17.47
N ALA A 815 23.40 -5.12 -18.67
CA ALA A 815 23.94 -6.49 -18.84
C ALA A 815 25.22 -6.76 -18.06
N ASP A 816 25.97 -5.71 -17.68
CA ASP A 816 27.20 -5.81 -16.88
C ASP A 816 26.97 -6.10 -15.39
N GLY A 817 25.71 -6.07 -14.91
CA GLY A 817 25.36 -6.28 -13.51
C GLY A 817 25.65 -5.12 -12.57
N SER A 818 26.02 -3.96 -13.10
CA SER A 818 26.38 -2.79 -12.29
C SER A 818 25.23 -2.28 -11.43
N GLY A 819 24.00 -2.32 -11.93
CA GLY A 819 22.80 -1.95 -11.17
C GLY A 819 22.55 -2.87 -9.98
N TYR A 820 22.77 -4.15 -10.17
CA TYR A 820 22.59 -5.16 -9.10
C TYR A 820 23.61 -4.97 -7.98
N ARG A 821 24.88 -4.73 -8.35
CA ARG A 821 25.96 -4.47 -7.39
C ARG A 821 25.68 -3.18 -6.61
N PHE A 822 25.24 -2.15 -7.28
CA PHE A 822 24.87 -0.88 -6.67
C PHE A 822 23.79 -1.07 -5.58
N LEU A 823 22.72 -1.79 -5.93
CA LEU A 823 21.63 -2.05 -4.96
C LEU A 823 22.10 -2.93 -3.79
N ALA A 824 22.87 -3.96 -4.06
CA ALA A 824 23.40 -4.84 -3.02
C ALA A 824 24.30 -4.09 -2.03
N ASP A 825 25.17 -3.20 -2.52
CA ASP A 825 26.02 -2.36 -1.66
C ASP A 825 25.19 -1.49 -0.72
N LEU A 826 24.11 -0.90 -1.22
CA LEU A 826 23.20 -0.07 -0.42
C LEU A 826 22.42 -0.90 0.61
N VAL A 827 21.97 -2.09 0.25
CA VAL A 827 21.29 -2.99 1.20
C VAL A 827 22.22 -3.37 2.35
N ILE A 828 23.47 -3.68 2.05
CA ILE A 828 24.48 -3.99 3.08
C ILE A 828 24.69 -2.80 4.02
N GLU A 829 24.80 -1.60 3.49
CA GLU A 829 24.91 -0.38 4.29
C GLU A 829 23.66 -0.09 5.12
N LEU A 830 22.47 -0.19 4.51
CA LEU A 830 21.18 0.04 5.17
C LEU A 830 20.85 -1.00 6.23
N ASN A 831 21.37 -2.22 6.11
CA ASN A 831 21.13 -3.30 7.08
C ASN A 831 21.45 -2.88 8.52
N ALA A 832 22.51 -2.11 8.72
CA ALA A 832 22.91 -1.61 10.03
C ALA A 832 22.13 -0.36 10.47
N LEU A 833 21.71 0.48 9.52
CA LEU A 833 21.02 1.74 9.78
C LEU A 833 19.51 1.55 10.00
N ASN A 834 18.86 0.85 9.09
CA ASN A 834 17.41 0.68 9.08
C ASN A 834 17.06 -0.66 8.40
N PRO A 835 16.91 -1.73 9.19
CA PRO A 835 16.64 -3.07 8.66
C PRO A 835 15.37 -3.17 7.81
N GLN A 836 14.30 -2.50 8.18
CA GLN A 836 13.04 -2.53 7.42
C GLN A 836 13.22 -1.96 6.01
N ILE A 837 13.88 -0.82 5.90
CA ILE A 837 14.14 -0.19 4.60
C ILE A 837 15.12 -1.04 3.79
N ALA A 838 16.15 -1.59 4.43
CA ALA A 838 17.11 -2.49 3.77
C ALA A 838 16.40 -3.69 3.12
N SER A 839 15.53 -4.38 3.85
CA SER A 839 14.83 -5.56 3.35
C SER A 839 13.86 -5.21 2.21
N ARG A 840 13.19 -4.06 2.28
CA ARG A 840 12.26 -3.62 1.23
C ARG A 840 12.98 -3.26 -0.08
N GLN A 841 14.21 -2.73 -0.01
CA GLN A 841 15.01 -2.44 -1.21
C GLN A 841 15.47 -3.70 -1.94
N LEU A 842 15.36 -4.87 -1.35
CA LEU A 842 15.71 -6.14 -1.97
C LEU A 842 14.70 -6.63 -3.03
N ALA A 843 13.49 -6.10 -3.05
CA ALA A 843 12.42 -6.60 -3.92
C ALA A 843 12.85 -6.82 -5.40
N PRO A 844 13.58 -5.92 -6.06
CA PRO A 844 14.03 -6.14 -7.42
C PRO A 844 14.94 -7.36 -7.59
N LEU A 845 15.81 -7.66 -6.61
CA LEU A 845 16.73 -8.80 -6.67
C LEU A 845 16.03 -10.13 -6.38
N THR A 846 14.93 -10.14 -5.66
CA THR A 846 14.17 -11.34 -5.33
C THR A 846 13.59 -12.03 -6.57
N ARG A 847 13.39 -11.26 -7.66
CA ARG A 847 12.79 -11.73 -8.90
C ARG A 847 13.83 -12.26 -9.91
N TRP A 848 15.03 -12.62 -9.47
CA TRP A 848 16.13 -13.01 -10.34
C TRP A 848 15.81 -14.17 -11.29
N ARG A 849 14.95 -15.11 -10.89
CA ARG A 849 14.56 -16.25 -11.73
C ARG A 849 13.72 -15.85 -12.95
N LYS A 850 13.21 -14.63 -12.99
CA LYS A 850 12.38 -14.11 -14.08
C LYS A 850 13.18 -13.76 -15.34
N TYR A 851 14.49 -13.57 -15.22
CA TYR A 851 15.34 -13.02 -16.25
C TYR A 851 16.16 -14.10 -16.98
N ASP A 852 16.92 -13.71 -18.00
CA ASP A 852 17.81 -14.60 -18.75
C ASP A 852 18.95 -15.15 -17.87
N ALA A 853 19.59 -16.24 -18.33
CA ALA A 853 20.58 -16.95 -17.55
C ALA A 853 21.77 -16.07 -17.09
N ALA A 854 22.22 -15.14 -17.91
CA ALA A 854 23.33 -14.25 -17.56
C ALA A 854 22.93 -13.26 -16.45
N ARG A 855 21.76 -12.65 -16.55
CA ARG A 855 21.24 -11.77 -15.51
C ARG A 855 20.91 -12.53 -14.23
N GLN A 856 20.33 -13.74 -14.34
CA GLN A 856 20.10 -14.60 -13.17
C GLN A 856 21.39 -14.84 -12.39
N ALA A 857 22.47 -15.19 -13.07
CA ALA A 857 23.76 -15.46 -12.41
C ALA A 857 24.30 -14.22 -11.68
N LEU A 858 24.19 -13.05 -12.28
CA LEU A 858 24.63 -11.78 -11.67
C LEU A 858 23.78 -11.41 -10.47
N MET A 859 22.47 -11.48 -10.59
CA MET A 859 21.53 -11.15 -9.49
C MET A 859 21.68 -12.12 -8.32
N LYS A 860 21.73 -13.42 -8.60
CA LYS A 860 21.94 -14.46 -7.59
C LYS A 860 23.26 -14.26 -6.87
N GLY A 861 24.33 -13.94 -7.60
CA GLY A 861 25.65 -13.66 -7.05
C GLY A 861 25.64 -12.49 -6.06
N GLU A 862 24.85 -11.46 -6.32
CA GLU A 862 24.71 -10.33 -5.40
C GLU A 862 23.91 -10.70 -4.14
N LEU A 863 22.87 -11.53 -4.26
CA LEU A 863 22.16 -12.07 -3.10
C LEU A 863 23.08 -12.93 -2.22
N GLU A 864 23.90 -13.77 -2.83
CA GLU A 864 24.89 -14.58 -2.13
C GLU A 864 25.94 -13.70 -1.43
N ARG A 865 26.37 -12.61 -2.07
CA ARG A 865 27.29 -11.62 -1.48
C ARG A 865 26.68 -10.93 -0.27
N ILE A 866 25.41 -10.55 -0.33
CA ILE A 866 24.71 -9.96 0.82
C ILE A 866 24.68 -10.98 1.98
N LEU A 867 24.32 -12.23 1.69
CA LEU A 867 24.24 -13.28 2.70
C LEU A 867 25.59 -13.50 3.41
N ALA A 868 26.69 -13.36 2.68
CA ALA A 868 28.06 -13.53 3.18
C ALA A 868 28.68 -12.27 3.77
N SER A 869 28.01 -11.13 3.75
CA SER A 869 28.59 -9.82 4.07
C SER A 869 28.82 -9.56 5.56
N GLY A 870 28.40 -10.46 6.44
CA GLY A 870 28.54 -10.33 7.87
C GLY A 870 27.23 -10.60 8.62
N GLU A 871 27.02 -9.91 9.74
CA GLU A 871 25.85 -10.08 10.58
C GLU A 871 24.66 -9.36 9.96
N LEU A 872 23.64 -10.11 9.53
CA LEU A 872 22.41 -9.57 8.94
C LEU A 872 21.31 -9.43 10.00
N SER A 873 20.48 -8.39 9.85
CA SER A 873 19.21 -8.31 10.55
C SER A 873 18.30 -9.49 10.17
N SER A 874 17.36 -9.84 11.03
CA SER A 874 16.34 -10.85 10.69
C SER A 874 15.54 -10.46 9.45
N ASP A 875 15.28 -9.16 9.25
CA ASP A 875 14.59 -8.59 8.08
C ASP A 875 15.31 -8.96 6.78
N VAL A 876 16.59 -8.60 6.65
CA VAL A 876 17.38 -8.86 5.45
C VAL A 876 17.66 -10.35 5.28
N TYR A 877 17.98 -11.04 6.37
CA TYR A 877 18.24 -12.49 6.34
C TYR A 877 17.07 -13.27 5.76
N GLU A 878 15.85 -12.99 6.21
CA GLU A 878 14.65 -13.70 5.73
C GLU A 878 14.49 -13.54 4.23
N VAL A 879 14.54 -12.31 3.72
CA VAL A 879 14.32 -12.03 2.30
C VAL A 879 15.41 -12.66 1.44
N VAL A 880 16.68 -12.52 1.83
CA VAL A 880 17.81 -13.06 1.06
C VAL A 880 17.81 -14.60 1.07
N SER A 881 17.63 -15.21 2.23
CA SER A 881 17.65 -16.67 2.36
C SER A 881 16.50 -17.34 1.60
N LYS A 882 15.29 -16.78 1.70
CA LYS A 882 14.12 -17.26 0.95
C LYS A 882 14.27 -17.07 -0.56
N SER A 883 14.90 -15.99 -0.99
CA SER A 883 15.15 -15.71 -2.41
C SER A 883 16.15 -16.70 -3.03
N LEU A 884 17.08 -17.21 -2.24
CA LEU A 884 18.08 -18.17 -2.69
C LEU A 884 17.65 -19.65 -2.55
N ALA A 885 16.59 -19.93 -1.81
CA ALA A 885 16.11 -21.29 -1.51
C ALA A 885 15.59 -22.08 -2.73
#